data_308643185eceeb0253a0ef96cc85194a
#
_entry.id   308643185eceeb0253a0ef96cc85194a
#
_cell.length_a   1.000
_cell.length_b   1.000
_cell.length_c   1.000
_cell.angle_alpha   90.00
_cell.angle_beta   90.00
_cell.angle_gamma   90.00
#
_symmetry.space_group_name_H-M   'P 1'
#
loop_
_entity.id
_entity.type
_entity.pdbx_description
1 polymer ?
#
loop_
_entity_poly.entity_id
_entity_poly.type
_entity_poly.pdbx_seq_one_letter_code
_entity_poly.pdbx_strand_id
1 'polypeptide(L)'
;MTTTQIPPSVARPAPTAEPQTPTHAVIGQRVPKIEGTEKVTGKALYGADQSRPSMLWARHLGSTHAHARIVSIDTSAALAYPGVHAVLTGADLPSIIAAISGTDPAPEEFDVPSRGKRVLAWKKAVFHHEPVAVVAAITPTVAEEALALIRVEYEALPVVLDPEVAMQPGATLLHDGVFTETFNGKARTPSNVAKVTEMSKGDVGAALASADVRVNASFRTAMVHQGYIEPQACLAEYSPDGRFSVWTSTQGSFGVRSGLAGFMKVPPRRVRVTASEVGGGFGAKGAMSLEPICAVLAFVTGRPVKMQLSRSEVLRATRPAPDTAMHVELGARRDGTLVAARAHYVWDVGAYPGGGSVGGINCGFGSYTVENFHYVGYDVLTNRPSTGAYRAPNGPQGAYAVESALDMLAGELGMSPVALRLKNAVSEGDRNPSDVPYPRIGLVETLKAIESHPSWAHPKASPSRPGWLRGRGVGCGLWGGGVGTSTAHINVNEDGSAVVVTGAVDLAGTRTTMAQIAAEELQLPYDRIQVVQADTDVAPFSNPTGGSRITYSLGTAVFRAAVDARTQLRQRSASLLRCPPDEVEYRNGEFWSASDPAHRLTLAQVARGSSSAGDGPVVGTGEVTHLLRAPAFATQLVEVEVDPETGAVIVVNAVAAQDVGKAINPTAVEGQIQGAVVQGLGWALTEGYVYDADGRLRNPGLLDYRMPTALDAPNVECVLVEVPAIDGPYGVRGVGEVPIVPTLGAVANAVYDACGARVTSLPLAGEPVLHAMVDPARGKVSKPWTPPDLNLDITLFEGEIEEEEEVIE
;
A
#
# COMPACT_ATOMS: atom_id res chain seq x y z
N MET A 1 9.10 44.03 7.43
CA MET A 1 7.83 44.50 6.82
C MET A 1 8.15 45.04 5.44
N THR A 2 7.98 44.24 4.41
CA THR A 2 7.96 44.66 3.01
C THR A 2 6.89 43.84 2.33
N THR A 3 5.76 44.50 2.12
CA THR A 3 4.58 43.94 1.41
C THR A 3 4.91 43.80 -0.06
N THR A 4 4.96 42.56 -0.55
CA THR A 4 5.05 42.25 -1.97
C THR A 4 3.62 42.24 -2.54
N GLN A 5 3.31 43.20 -3.40
CA GLN A 5 2.01 43.28 -4.11
C GLN A 5 1.93 42.19 -5.16
N ILE A 6 0.81 41.42 -5.13
CA ILE A 6 0.42 40.47 -6.16
C ILE A 6 -0.12 41.24 -7.39
N PRO A 7 0.33 40.96 -8.61
CA PRO A 7 -0.22 41.59 -9.80
C PRO A 7 -1.65 41.11 -10.12
N PRO A 8 -2.49 41.97 -10.78
CA PRO A 8 -3.88 41.62 -11.04
C PRO A 8 -4.05 40.49 -12.04
N SER A 9 -5.05 39.64 -11.80
CA SER A 9 -5.41 38.50 -12.62
C SER A 9 -5.74 38.88 -14.06
N VAL A 10 -5.06 38.28 -15.01
CA VAL A 10 -5.41 38.35 -16.43
C VAL A 10 -6.67 37.50 -16.65
N ALA A 11 -7.73 38.11 -17.16
CA ALA A 11 -8.95 37.44 -17.51
C ALA A 11 -8.70 36.33 -18.56
N ARG A 12 -9.12 35.11 -18.28
CA ARG A 12 -9.05 33.99 -19.24
C ARG A 12 -10.04 34.20 -20.38
N PRO A 13 -9.68 33.95 -21.63
CA PRO A 13 -10.64 33.90 -22.73
C PRO A 13 -11.58 32.70 -22.56
N ALA A 14 -12.84 32.85 -23.00
CA ALA A 14 -13.87 31.83 -22.96
C ALA A 14 -13.45 30.55 -23.71
N PRO A 15 -13.90 29.37 -23.26
CA PRO A 15 -13.52 28.10 -23.90
C PRO A 15 -14.14 28.01 -25.31
N THR A 16 -13.28 27.98 -26.29
CA THR A 16 -13.66 27.63 -27.66
C THR A 16 -13.46 26.13 -27.86
N ALA A 17 -14.49 25.46 -28.38
CA ALA A 17 -14.57 24.08 -28.87
C ALA A 17 -14.19 22.99 -27.88
N GLU A 18 -15.02 21.97 -27.74
CA GLU A 18 -14.69 20.71 -27.06
C GLU A 18 -13.38 20.15 -27.66
N PRO A 19 -12.35 19.84 -26.84
CA PRO A 19 -11.15 19.24 -27.35
C PRO A 19 -11.51 17.85 -27.90
N GLN A 20 -11.31 17.64 -29.17
CA GLN A 20 -11.35 16.30 -29.76
C GLN A 20 -10.35 15.45 -29.01
N THR A 21 -10.82 14.38 -28.38
CA THR A 21 -9.97 13.42 -27.66
C THR A 21 -8.91 12.91 -28.65
N PRO A 22 -7.61 13.05 -28.39
CA PRO A 22 -6.58 12.53 -29.27
C PRO A 22 -6.80 11.03 -29.47
N THR A 23 -6.86 10.57 -30.69
CA THR A 23 -6.93 9.14 -31.00
C THR A 23 -5.55 8.54 -30.78
N HIS A 24 -5.34 7.88 -29.64
CA HIS A 24 -4.10 7.16 -29.34
C HIS A 24 -4.04 5.83 -30.08
N ALA A 25 -2.84 5.44 -30.54
CA ALA A 25 -2.63 4.20 -31.25
C ALA A 25 -2.56 2.98 -30.29
N VAL A 26 -1.98 3.14 -29.12
CA VAL A 26 -1.69 2.07 -28.17
C VAL A 26 -2.31 2.34 -26.79
N ILE A 27 -2.38 3.61 -26.38
CA ILE A 27 -2.98 4.00 -25.11
C ILE A 27 -4.49 3.74 -25.13
N GLY A 28 -5.01 3.10 -24.08
CA GLY A 28 -6.42 2.70 -23.99
C GLY A 28 -6.73 1.36 -24.67
N GLN A 29 -5.73 0.73 -25.29
CA GLN A 29 -5.90 -0.60 -25.90
C GLN A 29 -5.71 -1.72 -24.87
N ARG A 30 -6.46 -2.81 -25.05
CA ARG A 30 -6.39 -4.04 -24.25
C ARG A 30 -5.29 -4.96 -24.79
N VAL A 31 -4.01 -4.59 -24.56
CA VAL A 31 -2.88 -5.40 -25.01
C VAL A 31 -2.57 -6.56 -24.06
N PRO A 32 -2.04 -7.68 -24.56
CA PRO A 32 -1.57 -8.78 -23.72
C PRO A 32 -0.41 -8.34 -22.81
N LYS A 33 -0.30 -8.96 -21.63
CA LYS A 33 0.85 -8.72 -20.74
C LYS A 33 2.14 -9.26 -21.35
N ILE A 34 3.18 -8.41 -21.48
CA ILE A 34 4.49 -8.82 -22.01
C ILE A 34 5.17 -9.87 -21.15
N GLU A 35 4.98 -9.81 -19.84
CA GLU A 35 5.50 -10.77 -18.86
C GLU A 35 4.61 -12.01 -18.70
N GLY A 36 3.47 -12.07 -19.36
CA GLY A 36 2.46 -13.13 -19.14
C GLY A 36 2.95 -14.52 -19.51
N THR A 37 3.66 -14.64 -20.64
CA THR A 37 4.16 -15.93 -21.13
C THR A 37 5.11 -16.60 -20.15
N GLU A 38 6.06 -15.86 -19.56
CA GLU A 38 7.00 -16.41 -18.59
C GLU A 38 6.29 -16.91 -17.34
N LYS A 39 5.27 -16.18 -16.88
CA LYS A 39 4.47 -16.53 -15.69
C LYS A 39 3.65 -17.81 -15.92
N VAL A 40 2.91 -17.90 -17.03
CA VAL A 40 2.05 -19.08 -17.28
C VAL A 40 2.82 -20.33 -17.72
N THR A 41 4.05 -20.18 -18.19
CA THR A 41 4.93 -21.31 -18.55
C THR A 41 5.87 -21.74 -17.43
N GLY A 42 5.81 -21.08 -16.25
CA GLY A 42 6.66 -21.39 -15.11
C GLY A 42 8.14 -21.00 -15.28
N LYS A 43 8.45 -20.11 -16.21
CA LYS A 43 9.82 -19.59 -16.43
C LYS A 43 10.12 -18.36 -15.58
N ALA A 44 9.11 -17.68 -15.08
CA ALA A 44 9.27 -16.54 -14.17
C ALA A 44 9.90 -17.02 -12.85
N LEU A 45 10.98 -16.36 -12.40
CA LEU A 45 11.70 -16.73 -11.19
C LEU A 45 11.27 -15.86 -10.02
N TYR A 46 10.58 -16.46 -9.05
CA TYR A 46 10.18 -15.85 -7.78
C TYR A 46 11.29 -15.95 -6.74
N GLY A 47 11.11 -15.35 -5.57
CA GLY A 47 12.11 -15.36 -4.51
C GLY A 47 12.49 -16.78 -4.05
N ALA A 48 11.52 -17.69 -4.00
CA ALA A 48 11.74 -19.09 -3.65
C ALA A 48 12.51 -19.90 -4.71
N ASP A 49 12.51 -19.46 -5.98
CA ASP A 49 13.17 -20.18 -7.08
C ASP A 49 14.66 -19.85 -7.19
N GLN A 50 15.11 -18.78 -6.52
CA GLN A 50 16.52 -18.39 -6.53
C GLN A 50 17.37 -19.46 -5.86
N SER A 51 18.45 -19.85 -6.52
CA SER A 51 19.38 -20.88 -6.01
C SER A 51 20.83 -20.58 -6.39
N ARG A 52 21.77 -21.07 -5.57
CA ARG A 52 23.21 -20.98 -5.80
C ARG A 52 23.89 -22.29 -5.40
N PRO A 53 24.99 -22.65 -6.06
CA PRO A 53 25.77 -23.78 -5.63
C PRO A 53 26.19 -23.65 -4.17
N SER A 54 26.17 -24.78 -3.45
CA SER A 54 26.56 -24.84 -2.03
C SER A 54 25.83 -23.90 -1.07
N MET A 55 24.68 -23.41 -1.42
CA MET A 55 23.89 -22.55 -0.54
C MET A 55 23.47 -23.27 0.74
N LEU A 56 23.31 -22.50 1.80
CA LEU A 56 22.71 -22.91 3.06
C LEU A 56 21.24 -22.46 3.11
N TRP A 57 20.48 -23.14 3.94
CA TRP A 57 19.10 -22.81 4.24
C TRP A 57 18.99 -22.24 5.65
N ALA A 58 18.36 -21.10 5.76
CA ALA A 58 18.11 -20.48 7.06
C ALA A 58 16.67 -20.69 7.51
N ARG A 59 16.48 -20.89 8.82
CA ARG A 59 15.21 -20.93 9.53
C ARG A 59 15.34 -20.15 10.84
N HIS A 60 14.29 -19.47 11.28
CA HIS A 60 14.28 -18.78 12.55
C HIS A 60 13.43 -19.50 13.60
N LEU A 61 13.85 -19.39 14.86
CA LEU A 61 13.07 -19.78 16.01
C LEU A 61 12.23 -18.58 16.47
N GLY A 62 10.91 -18.74 16.51
CA GLY A 62 10.00 -17.74 17.04
C GLY A 62 9.79 -17.89 18.55
N SER A 63 9.59 -16.79 19.27
CA SER A 63 9.23 -16.79 20.69
C SER A 63 7.94 -17.58 20.95
N THR A 64 7.92 -18.37 22.01
CA THR A 64 6.73 -19.09 22.48
C THR A 64 5.82 -18.21 23.35
N HIS A 65 6.26 -17.00 23.69
CA HIS A 65 5.53 -16.04 24.50
C HIS A 65 5.25 -14.76 23.70
N ALA A 66 4.09 -14.16 23.94
CA ALA A 66 3.75 -12.87 23.38
C ALA A 66 4.37 -11.69 24.14
N HIS A 67 4.70 -11.89 25.44
CA HIS A 67 5.41 -10.91 26.23
C HIS A 67 6.25 -11.61 27.28
N ALA A 68 7.57 -11.55 27.16
CA ALA A 68 8.48 -12.19 28.11
C ALA A 68 9.88 -11.57 28.08
N ARG A 69 10.56 -11.54 29.19
CA ARG A 69 12.02 -11.36 29.21
C ARG A 69 12.70 -12.64 28.72
N ILE A 70 13.74 -12.52 27.93
CA ILE A 70 14.59 -13.61 27.51
C ILE A 70 15.71 -13.72 28.54
N VAL A 71 15.68 -14.75 29.39
CA VAL A 71 16.66 -14.96 30.47
C VAL A 71 17.94 -15.55 29.87
N SER A 72 17.80 -16.58 29.03
CA SER A 72 18.94 -17.23 28.37
C SER A 72 18.51 -17.88 27.07
N ILE A 73 19.47 -18.02 26.13
CA ILE A 73 19.33 -18.79 24.88
C ILE A 73 20.53 -19.72 24.78
N ASP A 74 20.32 -21.04 24.94
CA ASP A 74 21.35 -22.04 24.73
C ASP A 74 21.25 -22.62 23.32
N THR A 75 22.23 -22.30 22.49
CA THR A 75 22.36 -22.74 21.10
C THR A 75 23.35 -23.88 20.89
N SER A 76 24.00 -24.36 21.96
CA SER A 76 25.14 -25.29 21.88
C SER A 76 24.80 -26.60 21.17
N ALA A 77 23.66 -27.22 21.50
CA ALA A 77 23.22 -28.46 20.88
C ALA A 77 22.84 -28.28 19.40
N ALA A 78 22.23 -27.15 19.05
CA ALA A 78 21.90 -26.82 17.68
C ALA A 78 23.15 -26.58 16.83
N LEU A 79 24.15 -25.86 17.37
CA LEU A 79 25.41 -25.59 16.69
C LEU A 79 26.22 -26.88 16.46
N ALA A 80 26.13 -27.83 17.38
CA ALA A 80 26.82 -29.14 17.26
C ALA A 80 26.08 -30.12 16.34
N TYR A 81 24.85 -29.80 15.85
CA TYR A 81 24.07 -30.70 15.04
C TYR A 81 24.66 -30.87 13.63
N PRO A 82 24.82 -32.12 13.14
CA PRO A 82 25.46 -32.37 11.86
C PRO A 82 24.79 -31.64 10.68
N GLY A 83 25.58 -30.89 9.92
CA GLY A 83 25.06 -30.10 8.79
C GLY A 83 24.64 -28.66 9.12
N VAL A 84 24.73 -28.26 10.39
CA VAL A 84 24.58 -26.85 10.82
C VAL A 84 25.92 -26.13 10.61
N HIS A 85 25.85 -24.92 10.08
CA HIS A 85 27.02 -24.07 9.82
C HIS A 85 27.07 -22.81 10.67
N ALA A 86 25.90 -22.30 11.10
CA ALA A 86 25.80 -21.18 12.02
C ALA A 86 24.47 -21.22 12.79
N VAL A 87 24.53 -20.74 14.03
CA VAL A 87 23.36 -20.41 14.86
C VAL A 87 23.61 -19.02 15.42
N LEU A 88 22.68 -18.09 15.22
CA LEU A 88 22.80 -16.70 15.67
C LEU A 88 21.60 -16.29 16.52
N THR A 89 21.88 -15.42 17.49
CA THR A 89 20.89 -14.74 18.35
C THR A 89 21.03 -13.22 18.19
N GLY A 90 20.13 -12.45 18.80
CA GLY A 90 20.24 -10.99 18.83
C GLY A 90 21.55 -10.48 19.46
N ALA A 91 22.11 -11.23 20.42
CA ALA A 91 23.35 -10.88 21.13
C ALA A 91 24.59 -10.96 20.23
N ASP A 92 24.56 -11.71 19.14
CA ASP A 92 25.68 -11.88 18.21
C ASP A 92 25.81 -10.72 17.21
N LEU A 93 24.70 -10.02 16.93
CA LEU A 93 24.61 -9.00 15.88
C LEU A 93 25.64 -7.86 16.04
N PRO A 94 25.85 -7.25 17.23
CA PRO A 94 26.79 -6.14 17.37
C PRO A 94 28.20 -6.51 16.90
N SER A 95 28.72 -7.67 17.33
CA SER A 95 30.08 -8.13 16.99
C SER A 95 30.21 -8.46 15.50
N ILE A 96 29.18 -9.05 14.91
CA ILE A 96 29.15 -9.39 13.49
C ILE A 96 29.11 -8.11 12.64
N ILE A 97 28.26 -7.14 13.01
CA ILE A 97 28.19 -5.85 12.30
C ILE A 97 29.49 -5.08 12.43
N ALA A 98 30.17 -5.13 13.59
CA ALA A 98 31.51 -4.57 13.76
C ALA A 98 32.51 -5.18 12.77
N ALA A 99 32.49 -6.50 12.60
CA ALA A 99 33.35 -7.21 11.64
C ALA A 99 33.03 -6.86 10.17
N ILE A 100 31.73 -6.64 9.83
CA ILE A 100 31.31 -6.26 8.48
C ILE A 100 31.70 -4.81 8.14
N SER A 101 31.48 -3.88 9.06
CA SER A 101 31.58 -2.45 8.83
C SER A 101 32.96 -1.86 9.16
N GLY A 102 33.70 -2.50 10.06
CA GLY A 102 34.89 -1.94 10.68
C GLY A 102 34.58 -0.84 11.72
N THR A 103 33.32 -0.73 12.18
CA THR A 103 32.87 0.17 13.25
C THR A 103 32.59 -0.62 14.51
N ASP A 104 32.40 0.06 15.65
CA ASP A 104 32.01 -0.55 16.92
C ASP A 104 30.60 -0.07 17.30
N PRO A 105 29.53 -0.75 16.80
CA PRO A 105 28.17 -0.33 17.09
C PRO A 105 27.81 -0.62 18.54
N ALA A 106 27.08 0.29 19.18
CA ALA A 106 26.56 0.05 20.51
C ALA A 106 25.54 -1.11 20.48
N PRO A 107 25.65 -2.09 21.41
CA PRO A 107 24.71 -3.22 21.45
C PRO A 107 23.24 -2.80 21.51
N GLU A 108 22.95 -1.68 22.16
CA GLU A 108 21.62 -1.14 22.32
C GLU A 108 20.97 -0.75 20.98
N GLU A 109 21.74 -0.47 19.92
CA GLU A 109 21.22 -0.13 18.60
C GLU A 109 20.41 -1.25 17.95
N PHE A 110 20.61 -2.51 18.36
CA PHE A 110 19.91 -3.69 17.86
C PHE A 110 18.74 -4.15 18.73
N ASP A 111 18.54 -3.50 19.89
CA ASP A 111 17.46 -3.81 20.84
C ASP A 111 16.49 -2.61 21.04
N VAL A 112 16.51 -1.66 20.10
CA VAL A 112 15.59 -0.51 20.10
C VAL A 112 14.20 -0.91 19.60
N PRO A 113 13.14 -0.24 20.09
CA PRO A 113 11.78 -0.48 19.58
C PRO A 113 11.60 0.13 18.18
N SER A 114 12.31 -0.43 17.20
CA SER A 114 12.29 0.01 15.82
C SER A 114 12.12 -1.15 14.86
N ARG A 115 11.15 -1.03 13.97
CA ARG A 115 10.79 -2.06 12.98
C ARG A 115 11.96 -2.49 12.08
N GLY A 116 12.86 -1.58 11.74
CA GLY A 116 13.93 -1.83 10.77
C GLY A 116 15.24 -2.30 11.39
N LYS A 117 15.41 -2.12 12.70
CA LYS A 117 16.67 -2.42 13.40
C LYS A 117 16.64 -3.71 14.18
N ARG A 118 15.48 -4.07 14.76
CA ARG A 118 15.32 -5.27 15.58
C ARG A 118 14.91 -6.47 14.72
N VAL A 119 15.88 -7.20 14.20
CA VAL A 119 15.67 -8.39 13.34
C VAL A 119 15.60 -9.70 14.15
N LEU A 120 16.21 -9.74 15.34
CA LEU A 120 16.12 -10.82 16.32
C LEU A 120 15.88 -10.22 17.71
N ALA A 121 14.92 -10.75 18.43
CA ALA A 121 14.68 -10.35 19.82
C ALA A 121 15.84 -10.79 20.71
N TRP A 122 16.29 -9.92 21.59
CA TRP A 122 17.48 -10.17 22.43
C TRP A 122 17.15 -10.22 23.92
N LYS A 123 16.63 -9.12 24.48
CA LYS A 123 16.36 -9.04 25.94
C LYS A 123 14.90 -9.33 26.28
N LYS A 124 13.99 -9.05 25.36
CA LYS A 124 12.55 -9.19 25.58
C LYS A 124 11.84 -9.58 24.29
N ALA A 125 10.98 -10.59 24.30
CA ALA A 125 10.03 -10.87 23.23
C ALA A 125 8.74 -10.08 23.51
N VAL A 126 8.18 -9.44 22.48
CA VAL A 126 7.04 -8.53 22.61
C VAL A 126 5.82 -8.94 21.77
N PHE A 127 5.94 -9.99 20.96
CA PHE A 127 4.81 -10.66 20.33
C PHE A 127 5.13 -12.15 20.13
N HIS A 128 4.07 -12.97 20.07
CA HIS A 128 4.22 -14.41 19.86
C HIS A 128 4.82 -14.70 18.48
N HIS A 129 5.84 -15.56 18.44
CA HIS A 129 6.61 -15.93 17.26
C HIS A 129 7.57 -14.84 16.75
N GLU A 130 7.89 -13.84 17.57
CA GLU A 130 8.99 -12.92 17.26
C GLU A 130 10.30 -13.71 17.13
N PRO A 131 11.08 -13.52 16.04
CA PRO A 131 12.33 -14.25 15.85
C PRO A 131 13.33 -14.00 16.99
N VAL A 132 13.83 -15.06 17.64
CA VAL A 132 14.79 -14.99 18.75
C VAL A 132 16.13 -15.60 18.41
N ALA A 133 16.18 -16.56 17.50
CA ALA A 133 17.39 -17.18 16.99
C ALA A 133 17.21 -17.62 15.54
N VAL A 134 18.30 -17.83 14.84
CA VAL A 134 18.31 -18.31 13.44
C VAL A 134 19.38 -19.37 13.26
N VAL A 135 19.07 -20.41 12.49
CA VAL A 135 19.99 -21.49 12.10
C VAL A 135 20.23 -21.44 10.59
N ALA A 136 21.48 -21.60 10.17
CA ALA A 136 21.86 -21.86 8.78
C ALA A 136 22.45 -23.27 8.64
N ALA A 137 21.84 -24.10 7.78
CA ALA A 137 22.21 -25.49 7.60
C ALA A 137 22.18 -25.93 6.12
N ILE A 138 22.69 -27.14 5.83
CA ILE A 138 22.81 -27.66 4.47
C ILE A 138 21.46 -27.96 3.79
N THR A 139 20.40 -28.18 4.56
CA THR A 139 19.04 -28.40 4.07
C THR A 139 18.02 -27.73 4.98
N PRO A 140 16.80 -27.43 4.48
CA PRO A 140 15.72 -26.91 5.32
C PRO A 140 15.38 -27.82 6.51
N THR A 141 15.37 -29.14 6.30
CA THR A 141 15.06 -30.13 7.34
C THR A 141 16.10 -30.10 8.46
N VAL A 142 17.40 -30.10 8.12
CA VAL A 142 18.47 -29.97 9.13
C VAL A 142 18.34 -28.67 9.92
N ALA A 143 17.99 -27.55 9.25
CA ALA A 143 17.76 -26.29 9.95
C ALA A 143 16.58 -26.40 10.93
N GLU A 144 15.47 -27.01 10.54
CA GLU A 144 14.28 -27.21 11.39
C GLU A 144 14.56 -28.15 12.58
N GLU A 145 15.26 -29.26 12.37
CA GLU A 145 15.68 -30.18 13.42
C GLU A 145 16.61 -29.50 14.43
N ALA A 146 17.56 -28.71 13.95
CA ALA A 146 18.48 -27.96 14.81
C ALA A 146 17.76 -26.87 15.61
N LEU A 147 16.75 -26.18 15.03
CA LEU A 147 15.93 -25.21 15.79
C LEU A 147 15.27 -25.84 17.02
N ALA A 148 14.82 -27.09 16.93
CA ALA A 148 14.20 -27.81 18.04
C ALA A 148 15.15 -28.11 19.21
N LEU A 149 16.47 -28.00 18.99
CA LEU A 149 17.51 -28.20 19.99
C LEU A 149 17.87 -26.91 20.75
N ILE A 150 17.45 -25.75 20.25
CA ILE A 150 17.68 -24.46 20.92
C ILE A 150 16.76 -24.38 22.14
N ARG A 151 17.33 -24.09 23.30
CA ARG A 151 16.61 -23.92 24.55
C ARG A 151 16.56 -22.43 24.88
N VAL A 152 15.36 -21.89 25.06
CA VAL A 152 15.15 -20.50 25.50
C VAL A 152 14.43 -20.49 26.82
N GLU A 153 15.01 -19.83 27.81
CA GLU A 153 14.40 -19.60 29.09
C GLU A 153 13.71 -18.23 29.12
N TYR A 154 12.44 -18.21 29.48
CA TYR A 154 11.61 -17.01 29.48
C TYR A 154 11.08 -16.72 30.91
N GLU A 155 11.05 -15.44 31.26
CA GLU A 155 10.26 -14.89 32.36
C GLU A 155 9.03 -14.21 31.74
N ALA A 156 7.85 -14.82 31.91
CA ALA A 156 6.60 -14.32 31.33
C ALA A 156 6.20 -12.96 31.93
N LEU A 157 5.71 -12.07 31.11
CA LEU A 157 5.19 -10.75 31.43
C LEU A 157 3.69 -10.67 31.08
N PRO A 158 2.92 -9.74 31.69
CA PRO A 158 1.52 -9.54 31.33
C PRO A 158 1.36 -9.18 29.85
N VAL A 159 0.35 -9.76 29.21
CA VAL A 159 0.05 -9.56 27.80
C VAL A 159 -1.07 -8.52 27.64
N VAL A 160 -0.89 -7.56 26.74
CA VAL A 160 -1.90 -6.54 26.41
C VAL A 160 -2.20 -6.64 24.91
N LEU A 161 -3.45 -6.99 24.57
CA LEU A 161 -3.88 -7.22 23.18
C LEU A 161 -4.90 -6.19 22.70
N ASP A 162 -5.65 -5.57 23.60
CA ASP A 162 -6.65 -4.57 23.23
C ASP A 162 -6.02 -3.18 23.27
N PRO A 163 -6.01 -2.42 22.16
CA PRO A 163 -5.38 -1.11 22.10
C PRO A 163 -6.07 -0.08 23.01
N GLU A 164 -7.40 -0.16 23.22
CA GLU A 164 -8.10 0.75 24.12
C GLU A 164 -7.74 0.46 25.60
N VAL A 165 -7.39 -0.79 25.94
CA VAL A 165 -6.84 -1.16 27.25
C VAL A 165 -5.38 -0.74 27.36
N ALA A 166 -4.60 -0.91 26.31
CA ALA A 166 -3.16 -0.59 26.29
C ALA A 166 -2.89 0.91 26.48
N MET A 167 -3.81 1.78 26.06
CA MET A 167 -3.68 3.23 26.19
C MET A 167 -4.12 3.77 27.57
N GLN A 168 -4.68 2.95 28.44
CA GLN A 168 -5.11 3.40 29.76
C GLN A 168 -3.92 3.73 30.67
N PRO A 169 -4.04 4.74 31.54
CA PRO A 169 -3.06 5.02 32.58
C PRO A 169 -2.77 3.78 33.44
N GLY A 170 -1.49 3.43 33.61
CA GLY A 170 -1.08 2.26 34.38
C GLY A 170 -1.12 0.92 33.64
N ALA A 171 -1.44 0.89 32.35
CA ALA A 171 -1.30 -0.31 31.53
C ALA A 171 0.16 -0.79 31.49
N THR A 172 0.37 -2.10 31.38
CA THR A 172 1.70 -2.70 31.24
C THR A 172 2.40 -2.15 29.99
N LEU A 173 3.56 -1.54 30.15
CA LEU A 173 4.34 -1.01 29.05
C LEU A 173 5.00 -2.14 28.24
N LEU A 174 4.87 -2.07 26.92
CA LEU A 174 5.62 -2.95 26.01
C LEU A 174 7.09 -2.55 25.97
N HIS A 175 7.37 -1.25 25.96
CA HIS A 175 8.73 -0.70 25.88
C HIS A 175 8.88 0.48 26.84
N ASP A 176 9.94 0.46 27.64
CA ASP A 176 10.26 1.55 28.55
C ASP A 176 10.85 2.79 27.83
N GLY A 177 11.22 2.65 26.56
CA GLY A 177 11.82 3.71 25.72
C GLY A 177 10.89 4.29 24.65
N VAL A 178 9.59 3.96 24.65
CA VAL A 178 8.62 4.58 23.76
C VAL A 178 7.86 5.69 24.47
N PHE A 179 7.88 6.87 23.87
CA PHE A 179 7.25 8.08 24.38
C PHE A 179 6.25 8.59 23.34
N THR A 180 5.09 9.08 23.78
CA THR A 180 4.08 9.59 22.85
C THR A 180 4.61 10.79 22.06
N GLU A 181 4.55 10.71 20.74
CA GLU A 181 4.83 11.82 19.83
C GLU A 181 3.54 12.53 19.44
N THR A 182 3.59 13.86 19.42
CA THR A 182 2.52 14.73 18.94
C THR A 182 3.08 15.65 17.87
N PHE A 183 2.23 16.42 17.19
CA PHE A 183 2.70 17.43 16.22
C PHE A 183 3.69 18.43 16.83
N ASN A 184 3.49 18.83 18.09
CA ASN A 184 4.27 19.90 18.73
C ASN A 184 5.41 19.41 19.60
N GLY A 185 5.52 18.12 19.88
CA GLY A 185 6.54 17.64 20.79
C GLY A 185 6.39 16.16 21.19
N LYS A 186 7.15 15.78 22.20
CA LYS A 186 7.24 14.42 22.69
C LYS A 186 6.98 14.38 24.21
N ALA A 187 6.22 13.38 24.66
CA ALA A 187 5.96 13.17 26.09
C ALA A 187 7.24 12.82 26.84
N ARG A 188 7.31 13.20 28.13
CA ARG A 188 8.45 12.90 29.03
C ARG A 188 8.34 11.55 29.71
N THR A 189 7.15 10.95 29.73
CA THR A 189 6.88 9.64 30.34
C THR A 189 6.63 8.58 29.27
N PRO A 190 7.17 7.34 29.44
CA PRO A 190 6.89 6.25 28.51
C PRO A 190 5.40 5.92 28.45
N SER A 191 4.95 5.50 27.26
CA SER A 191 3.56 5.15 27.01
C SER A 191 3.45 4.07 25.94
N ASN A 192 2.36 3.29 25.96
CA ASN A 192 1.99 2.44 24.83
C ASN A 192 1.34 3.25 23.69
N VAL A 193 0.95 4.50 23.91
CA VAL A 193 0.55 5.40 22.84
C VAL A 193 1.81 5.97 22.20
N ALA A 194 2.17 5.50 21.02
CA ALA A 194 3.39 5.91 20.34
C ALA A 194 3.23 7.29 19.65
N LYS A 195 2.04 7.57 19.11
CA LYS A 195 1.76 8.83 18.42
C LYS A 195 0.30 9.26 18.60
N VAL A 196 0.09 10.57 18.71
CA VAL A 196 -1.22 11.22 18.63
C VAL A 196 -1.21 12.16 17.45
N THR A 197 -2.18 11.99 16.55
CA THR A 197 -2.41 12.87 15.40
C THR A 197 -3.75 13.58 15.59
N GLU A 198 -3.77 14.90 15.47
CA GLU A 198 -4.98 15.71 15.65
C GLU A 198 -5.18 16.63 14.45
N MET A 199 -6.41 16.72 13.96
CA MET A 199 -6.84 17.62 12.91
C MET A 199 -8.14 18.28 13.34
N SER A 200 -8.22 19.62 13.30
CA SER A 200 -9.40 20.34 13.74
C SER A 200 -9.70 21.58 12.90
N LYS A 201 -10.96 21.92 12.82
CA LYS A 201 -11.46 23.14 12.17
C LYS A 201 -12.78 23.59 12.81
N GLY A 202 -12.90 24.88 13.10
CA GLY A 202 -14.12 25.46 13.65
C GLY A 202 -14.42 25.02 15.09
N ASP A 203 -15.68 25.18 15.52
CA ASP A 203 -16.19 24.74 16.82
C ASP A 203 -17.14 23.54 16.65
N VAL A 204 -16.55 22.33 16.74
CA VAL A 204 -17.31 21.10 16.59
C VAL A 204 -18.35 20.91 17.70
N GLY A 205 -18.09 21.41 18.91
CA GLY A 205 -19.00 21.26 20.04
C GLY A 205 -20.29 22.06 19.81
N ALA A 206 -20.16 23.35 19.48
CA ALA A 206 -21.29 24.22 19.17
C ALA A 206 -22.03 23.74 17.91
N ALA A 207 -21.32 23.33 16.88
CA ALA A 207 -21.89 22.83 15.63
C ALA A 207 -22.69 21.53 15.83
N LEU A 208 -22.18 20.57 16.60
CA LEU A 208 -22.95 19.38 16.98
C LEU A 208 -24.18 19.70 17.81
N ALA A 209 -24.07 20.67 18.76
CA ALA A 209 -25.21 21.05 19.58
C ALA A 209 -26.36 21.69 18.76
N SER A 210 -26.02 22.37 17.67
CA SER A 210 -26.98 23.03 16.77
C SER A 210 -27.44 22.19 15.58
N ALA A 211 -26.89 20.97 15.39
CA ALA A 211 -27.28 20.08 14.31
C ALA A 211 -28.73 19.57 14.50
N ASP A 212 -29.50 19.51 13.41
CA ASP A 212 -30.89 19.02 13.41
C ASP A 212 -30.96 17.51 13.62
N VAL A 213 -29.98 16.77 13.05
CA VAL A 213 -29.88 15.33 13.16
C VAL A 213 -28.45 14.97 13.53
N ARG A 214 -28.29 14.04 14.46
CA ARG A 214 -26.99 13.55 14.91
C ARG A 214 -26.92 12.02 14.93
N VAL A 215 -25.79 11.49 14.56
CA VAL A 215 -25.46 10.07 14.67
C VAL A 215 -24.17 9.93 15.46
N ASN A 216 -24.16 8.99 16.42
CA ASN A 216 -22.97 8.61 17.18
C ASN A 216 -22.85 7.10 17.14
N ALA A 217 -21.71 6.59 16.69
CA ALA A 217 -21.47 5.15 16.54
C ALA A 217 -20.00 4.81 16.77
N SER A 218 -19.79 3.59 17.26
CA SER A 218 -18.47 3.00 17.44
C SER A 218 -18.33 1.78 16.55
N PHE A 219 -17.20 1.66 15.90
CA PHE A 219 -16.88 0.59 14.95
C PHE A 219 -15.56 -0.06 15.29
N ARG A 220 -15.38 -1.32 14.90
CA ARG A 220 -14.12 -2.04 15.06
C ARG A 220 -13.82 -2.91 13.85
N THR A 221 -12.55 -2.98 13.46
CA THR A 221 -12.04 -3.94 12.47
C THR A 221 -11.06 -4.88 13.14
N ALA A 222 -11.01 -6.15 12.73
CA ALA A 222 -9.96 -7.05 13.15
C ALA A 222 -8.64 -6.72 12.41
N MET A 223 -7.52 -7.15 13.00
CA MET A 223 -6.24 -7.22 12.29
C MET A 223 -6.34 -8.24 11.17
N VAL A 224 -5.89 -7.90 9.95
CA VAL A 224 -5.94 -8.77 8.76
C VAL A 224 -4.63 -8.80 8.02
N HIS A 225 -4.35 -9.92 7.38
CA HIS A 225 -3.16 -10.11 6.54
C HIS A 225 -3.46 -9.75 5.09
N GLN A 226 -2.46 -9.24 4.35
CA GLN A 226 -2.60 -8.85 2.93
C GLN A 226 -2.93 -10.01 1.98
N GLY A 227 -2.84 -11.25 2.44
CA GLY A 227 -3.28 -12.43 1.70
C GLY A 227 -2.45 -12.77 0.46
N TYR A 228 -1.21 -12.26 0.34
CA TYR A 228 -0.36 -12.63 -0.81
C TYR A 228 0.00 -14.11 -0.79
N ILE A 229 -0.02 -14.74 -1.98
CA ILE A 229 0.19 -16.19 -2.12
C ILE A 229 1.68 -16.53 -2.02
N GLU A 230 2.57 -15.74 -2.60
CA GLU A 230 4.02 -15.95 -2.49
C GLU A 230 4.53 -15.58 -1.09
N PRO A 231 5.06 -16.54 -0.27
CA PRO A 231 5.74 -16.20 0.98
C PRO A 231 6.98 -15.35 0.73
N GLN A 232 7.43 -14.60 1.74
CA GLN A 232 8.72 -13.90 1.66
C GLN A 232 9.85 -14.92 1.48
N ALA A 233 10.75 -14.61 0.56
CA ALA A 233 11.97 -15.37 0.34
C ALA A 233 13.12 -14.42 -0.02
N CYS A 234 14.30 -14.74 0.49
CA CYS A 234 15.53 -14.00 0.24
C CYS A 234 16.70 -14.98 0.09
N LEU A 235 17.57 -14.72 -0.88
CA LEU A 235 18.89 -15.33 -1.03
C LEU A 235 19.93 -14.23 -0.95
N ALA A 236 20.95 -14.39 -0.11
CA ALA A 236 22.07 -13.45 0.00
C ALA A 236 23.41 -14.16 -0.18
N GLU A 237 24.34 -13.47 -0.82
CA GLU A 237 25.75 -13.87 -0.99
C GLU A 237 26.65 -12.76 -0.48
N TYR A 238 27.78 -13.16 0.10
CA TYR A 238 28.88 -12.28 0.42
C TYR A 238 30.11 -12.69 -0.37
N SER A 239 30.72 -11.75 -1.08
CA SER A 239 31.89 -12.00 -1.92
C SER A 239 33.20 -11.53 -1.25
N PRO A 240 34.36 -12.11 -1.61
CA PRO A 240 35.67 -11.76 -1.00
C PRO A 240 36.08 -10.30 -1.17
N ASP A 241 35.52 -9.58 -2.16
CA ASP A 241 35.71 -8.13 -2.36
C ASP A 241 34.89 -7.27 -1.40
N GLY A 242 34.13 -7.88 -0.48
CA GLY A 242 33.37 -7.20 0.54
C GLY A 242 31.99 -6.76 0.12
N ARG A 243 31.43 -7.30 -0.98
CA ARG A 243 30.10 -6.96 -1.50
C ARG A 243 29.07 -7.98 -1.10
N PHE A 244 27.84 -7.51 -0.94
CA PHE A 244 26.64 -8.31 -0.75
C PHE A 244 25.78 -8.28 -2.01
N SER A 245 25.37 -9.45 -2.49
CA SER A 245 24.36 -9.61 -3.54
C SER A 245 23.14 -10.28 -2.96
N VAL A 246 21.99 -9.66 -3.14
CA VAL A 246 20.71 -10.07 -2.53
C VAL A 246 19.64 -10.21 -3.59
N TRP A 247 18.97 -11.37 -3.65
CA TRP A 247 17.79 -11.65 -4.45
C TRP A 247 16.62 -11.82 -3.51
N THR A 248 15.57 -11.02 -3.67
CA THR A 248 14.47 -11.00 -2.71
C THR A 248 13.11 -10.67 -3.34
N SER A 249 12.04 -11.20 -2.74
CA SER A 249 10.67 -10.83 -3.10
C SER A 249 10.30 -9.52 -2.40
N THR A 250 10.62 -8.40 -3.03
CA THR A 250 10.41 -7.04 -2.50
C THR A 250 9.62 -6.17 -3.47
N GLN A 251 8.94 -5.15 -2.95
CA GLN A 251 8.31 -4.08 -3.73
C GLN A 251 9.28 -2.94 -4.08
N GLY A 252 10.50 -2.91 -3.50
CA GLY A 252 11.44 -1.82 -3.71
C GLY A 252 12.90 -2.19 -3.47
N SER A 253 13.62 -2.55 -4.54
CA SER A 253 15.03 -2.96 -4.47
C SER A 253 15.95 -1.87 -3.92
N PHE A 254 15.72 -0.61 -4.25
CA PHE A 254 16.53 0.52 -3.75
C PHE A 254 16.30 0.79 -2.27
N GLY A 255 15.05 0.66 -1.78
CA GLY A 255 14.74 0.74 -0.35
C GLY A 255 15.42 -0.37 0.45
N VAL A 256 15.38 -1.61 -0.05
CA VAL A 256 16.11 -2.73 0.55
C VAL A 256 17.62 -2.47 0.55
N ARG A 257 18.21 -1.99 -0.56
CA ARG A 257 19.64 -1.64 -0.63
C ARG A 257 20.03 -0.63 0.45
N SER A 258 19.29 0.46 0.54
CA SER A 258 19.58 1.54 1.50
C SER A 258 19.40 1.07 2.95
N GLY A 259 18.29 0.38 3.23
CA GLY A 259 18.01 -0.17 4.55
C GLY A 259 19.04 -1.21 5.00
N LEU A 260 19.43 -2.12 4.10
CA LEU A 260 20.43 -3.15 4.39
C LEU A 260 21.83 -2.54 4.58
N ALA A 261 22.20 -1.55 3.75
CA ALA A 261 23.44 -0.80 3.91
C ALA A 261 23.48 -0.05 5.27
N GLY A 262 22.37 0.59 5.66
CA GLY A 262 22.23 1.24 6.96
C GLY A 262 22.29 0.26 8.14
N PHE A 263 21.61 -0.88 8.05
CA PHE A 263 21.64 -1.93 9.07
C PHE A 263 23.05 -2.50 9.27
N MET A 264 23.77 -2.78 8.19
CA MET A 264 25.13 -3.31 8.22
C MET A 264 26.21 -2.24 8.39
N LYS A 265 25.83 -0.95 8.44
CA LYS A 265 26.75 0.21 8.52
C LYS A 265 27.82 0.22 7.41
N VAL A 266 27.43 -0.11 6.20
CA VAL A 266 28.28 -0.12 5.00
C VAL A 266 27.79 0.87 3.95
N PRO A 267 28.67 1.38 3.07
CA PRO A 267 28.22 2.22 1.96
C PRO A 267 27.31 1.45 1.00
N PRO A 268 26.25 2.08 0.43
CA PRO A 268 25.30 1.44 -0.48
C PRO A 268 25.95 0.71 -1.68
N ARG A 269 27.12 1.17 -2.15
CA ARG A 269 27.88 0.52 -3.24
C ARG A 269 28.33 -0.91 -2.90
N ARG A 270 28.33 -1.31 -1.63
CA ARG A 270 28.64 -2.68 -1.20
C ARG A 270 27.42 -3.60 -1.22
N VAL A 271 26.26 -3.10 -1.54
CA VAL A 271 25.00 -3.85 -1.53
C VAL A 271 24.34 -3.76 -2.89
N ARG A 272 24.18 -4.90 -3.56
CA ARG A 272 23.42 -5.07 -4.78
C ARG A 272 22.12 -5.81 -4.46
N VAL A 273 21.00 -5.28 -4.90
CA VAL A 273 19.68 -5.91 -4.72
C VAL A 273 19.02 -6.15 -6.06
N THR A 274 18.63 -7.39 -6.29
CA THR A 274 17.83 -7.82 -7.44
C THR A 274 16.46 -8.25 -6.96
N ALA A 275 15.43 -7.53 -7.35
CA ALA A 275 14.07 -7.99 -7.10
C ALA A 275 13.75 -9.17 -8.02
N SER A 276 13.24 -10.27 -7.46
CA SER A 276 12.64 -11.38 -8.20
C SER A 276 11.27 -10.98 -8.75
N GLU A 277 10.62 -11.85 -9.52
CA GLU A 277 9.18 -11.73 -9.74
C GLU A 277 8.46 -11.74 -8.37
N VAL A 278 7.35 -11.03 -8.25
CA VAL A 278 6.62 -10.89 -6.99
C VAL A 278 5.21 -11.45 -7.12
N GLY A 279 4.92 -12.49 -6.37
CA GLY A 279 3.62 -13.20 -6.31
C GLY A 279 2.64 -12.56 -5.32
N GLY A 280 2.46 -11.23 -5.44
CA GLY A 280 1.66 -10.40 -4.55
C GLY A 280 2.46 -9.82 -3.39
N GLY A 281 2.05 -8.64 -2.95
CA GLY A 281 2.67 -7.93 -1.82
C GLY A 281 1.67 -7.04 -1.09
N PHE A 282 0.93 -6.23 -1.84
CA PHE A 282 -0.14 -5.34 -1.34
C PHE A 282 0.30 -4.40 -0.21
N GLY A 283 1.61 -4.06 -0.18
CA GLY A 283 2.26 -3.26 0.86
C GLY A 283 3.16 -4.05 1.82
N ALA A 284 2.89 -5.33 2.07
CA ALA A 284 3.63 -6.13 3.04
C ALA A 284 5.11 -6.37 2.69
N LYS A 285 5.46 -6.32 1.39
CA LYS A 285 6.82 -6.49 0.89
C LYS A 285 7.53 -5.16 0.58
N GLY A 286 6.99 -4.03 1.08
CA GLY A 286 7.56 -2.69 0.90
C GLY A 286 8.81 -2.44 1.74
N ALA A 287 8.94 -3.07 2.90
CA ALA A 287 10.05 -2.92 3.82
C ALA A 287 10.89 -4.19 3.92
N MET A 288 12.12 -4.06 4.41
CA MET A 288 13.00 -5.21 4.69
C MET A 288 12.34 -6.21 5.65
N SER A 289 12.64 -7.50 5.44
CA SER A 289 12.13 -8.61 6.25
C SER A 289 13.25 -9.61 6.55
N LEU A 290 13.60 -10.46 5.60
CA LEU A 290 14.58 -11.54 5.73
C LEU A 290 16.00 -11.13 5.34
N GLU A 291 16.15 -10.07 4.61
CA GLU A 291 17.38 -9.65 3.96
C GLU A 291 18.53 -9.43 4.97
N PRO A 292 18.32 -8.77 6.14
CA PRO A 292 19.36 -8.59 7.14
C PRO A 292 19.90 -9.92 7.67
N ILE A 293 19.02 -10.87 7.99
CA ILE A 293 19.38 -12.19 8.51
C ILE A 293 20.17 -12.98 7.46
N CYS A 294 19.68 -13.01 6.21
CA CYS A 294 20.36 -13.72 5.12
C CYS A 294 21.75 -13.14 4.84
N ALA A 295 21.89 -11.80 4.84
CA ALA A 295 23.16 -11.14 4.59
C ALA A 295 24.18 -11.39 5.71
N VAL A 296 23.77 -11.29 6.97
CA VAL A 296 24.62 -11.57 8.13
C VAL A 296 25.06 -13.03 8.13
N LEU A 297 24.15 -13.97 7.88
CA LEU A 297 24.49 -15.40 7.80
C LEU A 297 25.43 -15.70 6.61
N ALA A 298 25.24 -15.05 5.46
CA ALA A 298 26.12 -15.20 4.32
C ALA A 298 27.54 -14.71 4.62
N PHE A 299 27.69 -13.62 5.38
CA PHE A 299 29.00 -13.14 5.86
C PHE A 299 29.64 -14.14 6.83
N VAL A 300 28.91 -14.59 7.86
CA VAL A 300 29.43 -15.48 8.91
C VAL A 300 29.85 -16.84 8.34
N THR A 301 29.08 -17.37 7.40
CA THR A 301 29.33 -18.72 6.84
C THR A 301 30.25 -18.72 5.61
N GLY A 302 30.46 -17.56 4.98
CA GLY A 302 31.17 -17.46 3.69
C GLY A 302 30.48 -18.21 2.54
N ARG A 303 29.18 -18.53 2.69
CA ARG A 303 28.36 -19.28 1.73
C ARG A 303 27.08 -18.53 1.42
N PRO A 304 26.48 -18.74 0.22
CA PRO A 304 25.16 -18.21 -0.05
C PRO A 304 24.14 -18.76 0.96
N VAL A 305 23.25 -17.88 1.46
CA VAL A 305 22.21 -18.27 2.42
C VAL A 305 20.83 -17.88 1.90
N LYS A 306 19.93 -18.86 1.87
CA LYS A 306 18.52 -18.69 1.49
C LYS A 306 17.64 -18.87 2.69
N MET A 307 16.67 -17.98 2.82
CA MET A 307 15.57 -18.10 3.77
C MET A 307 14.23 -17.90 3.06
N GLN A 308 13.28 -18.74 3.39
CA GLN A 308 11.89 -18.65 2.92
C GLN A 308 10.97 -18.91 4.10
N LEU A 309 9.99 -18.04 4.32
CA LEU A 309 8.98 -18.26 5.34
C LEU A 309 7.98 -19.33 4.92
N SER A 310 7.53 -20.14 5.87
CA SER A 310 6.33 -20.96 5.73
C SER A 310 5.07 -20.07 5.77
N ARG A 311 3.92 -20.58 5.35
CA ARG A 311 2.66 -19.84 5.43
C ARG A 311 2.32 -19.43 6.88
N SER A 312 2.60 -20.29 7.82
CA SER A 312 2.36 -20.03 9.24
C SER A 312 3.25 -18.89 9.76
N GLU A 313 4.52 -18.85 9.38
CA GLU A 313 5.44 -17.77 9.74
C GLU A 313 5.04 -16.44 9.07
N VAL A 314 4.58 -16.49 7.83
CA VAL A 314 4.03 -15.32 7.13
C VAL A 314 2.90 -14.69 7.94
N LEU A 315 1.94 -15.48 8.41
CA LEU A 315 0.81 -14.97 9.19
C LEU A 315 1.20 -14.52 10.62
N ARG A 316 2.22 -15.14 11.23
CA ARG A 316 2.62 -14.85 12.62
C ARG A 316 3.67 -13.75 12.76
N ALA A 317 4.57 -13.60 11.80
CA ALA A 317 5.78 -12.79 11.96
C ALA A 317 5.94 -11.68 10.92
N THR A 318 4.95 -11.47 10.03
CA THR A 318 4.99 -10.36 9.08
C THR A 318 4.10 -9.20 9.54
N ARG A 319 3.78 -8.27 8.67
CA ARG A 319 3.17 -6.98 9.01
C ARG A 319 1.73 -6.88 8.50
N PRO A 320 0.72 -7.33 9.26
CA PRO A 320 -0.70 -7.22 8.90
C PRO A 320 -1.20 -5.76 8.94
N ALA A 321 -2.42 -5.52 8.44
CA ALA A 321 -3.15 -4.28 8.71
C ALA A 321 -3.59 -4.21 10.18
N PRO A 322 -3.68 -3.02 10.79
CA PRO A 322 -4.06 -2.85 12.18
C PRO A 322 -5.51 -3.29 12.49
N ASP A 323 -5.73 -3.85 13.67
CA ASP A 323 -7.03 -3.77 14.37
C ASP A 323 -7.28 -2.28 14.68
N THR A 324 -8.52 -1.84 14.54
CA THR A 324 -8.83 -0.42 14.73
C THR A 324 -10.16 -0.26 15.44
N ALA A 325 -10.19 0.45 16.56
CA ALA A 325 -11.41 0.97 17.18
C ALA A 325 -11.65 2.40 16.69
N MET A 326 -12.89 2.69 16.31
CA MET A 326 -13.28 3.94 15.67
C MET A 326 -14.56 4.46 16.27
N HIS A 327 -14.56 5.72 16.71
CA HIS A 327 -15.69 6.38 17.31
C HIS A 327 -16.02 7.62 16.50
N VAL A 328 -17.20 7.66 15.89
CA VAL A 328 -17.61 8.71 14.94
C VAL A 328 -18.91 9.34 15.39
N GLU A 329 -18.93 10.67 15.44
CA GLU A 329 -20.11 11.48 15.65
C GLU A 329 -20.28 12.44 14.46
N LEU A 330 -21.45 12.41 13.82
CA LEU A 330 -21.82 13.28 12.71
C LEU A 330 -23.02 14.13 13.07
N GLY A 331 -23.01 15.40 12.64
CA GLY A 331 -24.13 16.33 12.73
C GLY A 331 -24.47 16.89 11.36
N ALA A 332 -25.77 16.91 11.03
CA ALA A 332 -26.29 17.50 9.79
C ALA A 332 -27.49 18.37 10.00
N ARG A 333 -27.76 19.25 9.04
CA ARG A 333 -29.05 19.96 8.88
C ARG A 333 -30.11 19.01 8.30
N ARG A 334 -31.37 19.35 8.42
CA ARG A 334 -32.46 18.53 7.83
C ARG A 334 -32.38 18.36 6.33
N ASP A 335 -31.74 19.29 5.64
CA ASP A 335 -31.49 19.18 4.20
C ASP A 335 -30.34 18.26 3.82
N GLY A 336 -29.69 17.64 4.81
CA GLY A 336 -28.57 16.72 4.66
C GLY A 336 -27.20 17.39 4.59
N THR A 337 -27.05 18.69 4.77
CA THR A 337 -25.75 19.37 4.83
C THR A 337 -25.00 18.98 6.10
N LEU A 338 -23.80 18.41 5.98
CA LEU A 338 -22.91 18.06 7.09
C LEU A 338 -22.35 19.35 7.71
N VAL A 339 -22.65 19.59 8.99
CA VAL A 339 -22.19 20.78 9.71
C VAL A 339 -21.10 20.48 10.71
N ALA A 340 -21.02 19.25 11.20
CA ALA A 340 -20.00 18.84 12.17
C ALA A 340 -19.65 17.36 12.08
N ALA A 341 -18.37 17.05 12.36
CA ALA A 341 -17.92 15.69 12.56
C ALA A 341 -16.85 15.64 13.67
N ARG A 342 -16.97 14.66 14.55
CA ARG A 342 -15.96 14.31 15.55
C ARG A 342 -15.59 12.84 15.36
N ALA A 343 -14.28 12.52 15.36
CA ALA A 343 -13.87 11.14 15.28
C ALA A 343 -12.61 10.88 16.13
N HIS A 344 -12.57 9.69 16.73
CA HIS A 344 -11.42 9.14 17.41
C HIS A 344 -11.10 7.77 16.82
N TYR A 345 -9.86 7.60 16.38
CA TYR A 345 -9.34 6.34 15.84
C TYR A 345 -8.25 5.81 16.75
N VAL A 346 -8.39 4.59 17.22
CA VAL A 346 -7.39 3.89 18.00
C VAL A 346 -6.82 2.76 17.13
N TRP A 347 -5.61 2.98 16.61
CA TRP A 347 -4.93 2.06 15.72
C TRP A 347 -4.01 1.14 16.52
N ASP A 348 -4.24 -0.17 16.47
CA ASP A 348 -3.30 -1.16 16.99
C ASP A 348 -2.11 -1.29 16.05
N VAL A 349 -1.02 -0.60 16.35
CA VAL A 349 0.20 -0.66 15.52
C VAL A 349 1.08 -1.87 15.83
N GLY A 350 0.64 -2.73 16.74
CA GLY A 350 1.37 -3.92 17.18
C GLY A 350 2.59 -3.57 18.04
N ALA A 351 3.59 -4.43 18.02
CA ALA A 351 4.69 -4.40 18.99
C ALA A 351 5.67 -3.22 18.83
N TYR A 352 5.67 -2.52 17.71
CA TYR A 352 6.66 -1.45 17.45
C TYR A 352 6.01 -0.20 16.88
N PRO A 353 6.51 1.01 17.20
CA PRO A 353 6.02 2.25 16.67
C PRO A 353 5.98 2.27 15.14
N GLY A 354 5.04 2.97 14.60
CA GLY A 354 4.78 3.18 13.18
C GLY A 354 3.31 2.95 12.88
N GLY A 355 2.68 3.90 12.27
CA GLY A 355 1.26 3.88 11.93
C GLY A 355 0.99 4.89 10.83
N GLY A 356 -0.22 4.94 10.35
CA GLY A 356 -0.68 5.81 9.28
C GLY A 356 -1.99 6.49 9.63
N SER A 357 -2.14 7.01 10.86
CA SER A 357 -3.37 7.65 11.33
C SER A 357 -3.85 8.79 10.43
N VAL A 358 -2.92 9.63 9.93
CA VAL A 358 -3.20 10.69 8.95
C VAL A 358 -3.89 10.14 7.69
N GLY A 359 -3.35 9.05 7.13
CA GLY A 359 -3.90 8.40 5.94
C GLY A 359 -5.30 7.87 6.18
N GLY A 360 -5.54 7.21 7.32
CA GLY A 360 -6.86 6.69 7.71
C GLY A 360 -7.92 7.78 7.87
N ILE A 361 -7.58 8.89 8.56
CA ILE A 361 -8.47 10.04 8.72
C ILE A 361 -8.80 10.68 7.37
N ASN A 362 -7.78 10.95 6.55
CA ASN A 362 -7.97 11.54 5.22
C ASN A 362 -8.82 10.65 4.31
N CYS A 363 -8.61 9.34 4.29
CA CYS A 363 -9.43 8.42 3.50
C CYS A 363 -10.86 8.32 4.00
N GLY A 364 -11.10 8.44 5.32
CA GLY A 364 -12.42 8.43 5.90
C GLY A 364 -13.24 9.67 5.56
N PHE A 365 -12.72 10.84 5.87
CA PHE A 365 -13.44 12.10 5.75
C PHE A 365 -13.15 12.90 4.49
N GLY A 366 -12.06 12.59 3.77
CA GLY A 366 -11.63 13.38 2.62
C GLY A 366 -12.55 13.32 1.39
N SER A 367 -13.56 12.46 1.40
CA SER A 367 -14.61 12.46 0.36
C SER A 367 -15.70 13.50 0.60
N TYR A 368 -15.70 14.17 1.77
CA TYR A 368 -16.82 15.01 2.19
C TYR A 368 -16.38 16.36 2.71
N THR A 369 -17.19 17.39 2.37
CA THR A 369 -17.04 18.72 2.95
C THR A 369 -17.74 18.75 4.31
N VAL A 370 -16.98 19.09 5.38
CA VAL A 370 -17.47 19.25 6.73
C VAL A 370 -17.03 20.62 7.25
N GLU A 371 -17.98 21.45 7.71
CA GLU A 371 -17.66 22.82 8.14
C GLU A 371 -16.84 22.87 9.43
N ASN A 372 -17.20 22.02 10.41
CA ASN A 372 -16.54 21.97 11.71
C ASN A 372 -16.15 20.52 12.03
N PHE A 373 -14.90 20.28 12.33
CA PHE A 373 -14.45 18.93 12.65
C PHE A 373 -13.36 18.88 13.71
N HIS A 374 -13.29 17.72 14.39
CA HIS A 374 -12.19 17.35 15.28
C HIS A 374 -11.94 15.86 15.15
N TYR A 375 -10.80 15.52 14.57
CA TYR A 375 -10.37 14.15 14.32
C TYR A 375 -9.09 13.87 15.09
N VAL A 376 -9.05 12.77 15.83
CA VAL A 376 -7.88 12.34 16.60
C VAL A 376 -7.56 10.89 16.28
N GLY A 377 -6.31 10.60 15.98
CA GLY A 377 -5.77 9.27 15.77
C GLY A 377 -4.72 8.94 16.82
N TYR A 378 -4.83 7.75 17.43
CA TYR A 378 -3.89 7.22 18.42
C TYR A 378 -3.23 5.98 17.85
N ASP A 379 -1.90 5.99 17.69
CA ASP A 379 -1.13 4.80 17.33
C ASP A 379 -0.70 4.09 18.63
N VAL A 380 -1.28 2.93 18.89
CA VAL A 380 -1.18 2.24 20.19
C VAL A 380 -0.46 0.91 20.05
N LEU A 381 0.52 0.66 20.92
CA LEU A 381 1.29 -0.58 20.97
C LEU A 381 0.54 -1.68 21.68
N THR A 382 0.61 -2.90 21.14
CA THR A 382 0.09 -4.13 21.75
C THR A 382 1.04 -5.32 21.53
N ASN A 383 0.84 -6.42 22.24
CA ASN A 383 1.62 -7.65 22.11
C ASN A 383 1.21 -8.47 20.87
N ARG A 384 1.07 -7.80 19.72
CA ARG A 384 0.80 -8.37 18.40
C ARG A 384 1.92 -8.04 17.44
N PRO A 385 2.07 -8.74 16.29
CA PRO A 385 3.05 -8.37 15.27
C PRO A 385 2.90 -6.91 14.86
N SER A 386 4.01 -6.23 14.59
CA SER A 386 3.96 -4.87 14.05
C SER A 386 3.12 -4.79 12.79
N THR A 387 2.29 -3.79 12.70
CA THR A 387 1.46 -3.55 11.51
C THR A 387 2.27 -2.92 10.38
N GLY A 388 1.75 -3.01 9.17
CA GLY A 388 2.36 -2.47 7.97
C GLY A 388 1.35 -2.03 6.95
N ALA A 389 1.85 -1.59 5.81
CA ALA A 389 1.00 -1.19 4.71
C ALA A 389 0.15 -2.38 4.21
N TYR A 390 -1.14 -2.15 4.08
CA TYR A 390 -2.08 -3.02 3.40
C TYR A 390 -2.90 -2.14 2.47
N ARG A 391 -2.76 -2.29 1.16
CA ARG A 391 -3.49 -1.67 0.04
C ARG A 391 -4.40 -0.50 0.47
N ALA A 392 -3.99 0.74 0.22
CA ALA A 392 -4.51 1.96 0.84
C ALA A 392 -4.41 1.95 2.38
N PRO A 393 -3.18 1.99 2.95
CA PRO A 393 -2.97 1.84 4.39
C PRO A 393 -3.92 2.67 5.25
N ASN A 394 -4.62 2.00 6.18
CA ASN A 394 -5.64 2.54 7.09
C ASN A 394 -6.89 3.14 6.40
N GLY A 395 -6.89 3.28 5.07
CA GLY A 395 -8.01 3.84 4.31
C GLY A 395 -9.31 3.05 4.44
N PRO A 396 -9.30 1.70 4.23
CA PRO A 396 -10.51 0.89 4.35
C PRO A 396 -11.18 0.99 5.72
N GLN A 397 -10.39 1.00 6.81
CA GLN A 397 -10.91 1.13 8.17
C GLN A 397 -11.52 2.52 8.38
N GLY A 398 -10.76 3.59 8.01
CA GLY A 398 -11.23 4.97 8.13
C GLY A 398 -12.55 5.19 7.38
N ALA A 399 -12.62 4.72 6.13
CA ALA A 399 -13.81 4.82 5.31
C ALA A 399 -14.98 3.97 5.86
N TYR A 400 -14.72 2.77 6.39
CA TYR A 400 -15.76 1.91 6.95
C TYR A 400 -16.59 2.61 8.02
N ALA A 401 -15.93 3.26 8.97
CA ALA A 401 -16.62 3.95 10.05
C ALA A 401 -17.46 5.14 9.54
N VAL A 402 -16.87 5.97 8.66
CA VAL A 402 -17.51 7.17 8.12
C VAL A 402 -18.66 6.81 7.19
N GLU A 403 -18.46 5.85 6.28
CA GLU A 403 -19.48 5.42 5.32
C GLU A 403 -20.68 4.76 6.01
N SER A 404 -20.43 4.01 7.09
CA SER A 404 -21.47 3.42 7.92
C SER A 404 -22.26 4.49 8.71
N ALA A 405 -21.57 5.48 9.29
CA ALA A 405 -22.20 6.58 10.01
C ALA A 405 -23.01 7.48 9.07
N LEU A 406 -22.53 7.73 7.85
CA LEU A 406 -23.29 8.48 6.82
C LEU A 406 -24.55 7.74 6.36
N ASP A 407 -24.48 6.42 6.26
CA ASP A 407 -25.65 5.62 5.91
C ASP A 407 -26.72 5.66 7.03
N MET A 408 -26.27 5.58 8.30
CA MET A 408 -27.17 5.81 9.45
C MET A 408 -27.79 7.20 9.40
N LEU A 409 -27.00 8.24 9.11
CA LEU A 409 -27.46 9.60 9.00
C LEU A 409 -28.48 9.77 7.86
N ALA A 410 -28.25 9.12 6.71
CA ALA A 410 -29.19 9.10 5.59
C ALA A 410 -30.56 8.50 6.00
N GLY A 411 -30.52 7.40 6.76
CA GLY A 411 -31.73 6.80 7.33
C GLY A 411 -32.52 7.73 8.26
N GLU A 412 -31.84 8.42 9.19
CA GLU A 412 -32.46 9.37 10.12
C GLU A 412 -33.01 10.62 9.39
N LEU A 413 -32.42 11.01 8.28
CA LEU A 413 -32.89 12.12 7.43
C LEU A 413 -33.98 11.69 6.45
N GLY A 414 -34.20 10.40 6.25
CA GLY A 414 -35.07 9.88 5.19
C GLY A 414 -34.57 10.17 3.78
N MET A 415 -33.26 10.34 3.62
CA MET A 415 -32.60 10.64 2.34
C MET A 415 -32.03 9.39 1.68
N SER A 416 -31.95 9.42 0.35
CA SER A 416 -31.15 8.41 -0.39
C SER A 416 -29.69 8.49 0.05
N PRO A 417 -29.03 7.36 0.37
CA PRO A 417 -27.61 7.32 0.69
C PRO A 417 -26.70 7.94 -0.38
N VAL A 418 -27.03 7.77 -1.66
CA VAL A 418 -26.30 8.39 -2.78
C VAL A 418 -26.53 9.91 -2.80
N ALA A 419 -27.78 10.37 -2.60
CA ALA A 419 -28.10 11.79 -2.61
C ALA A 419 -27.40 12.54 -1.46
N LEU A 420 -27.33 11.95 -0.25
CA LEU A 420 -26.60 12.52 0.88
C LEU A 420 -25.10 12.67 0.56
N ARG A 421 -24.50 11.66 -0.07
CA ARG A 421 -23.08 11.70 -0.49
C ARG A 421 -22.84 12.74 -1.57
N LEU A 422 -23.69 12.81 -2.60
CA LEU A 422 -23.59 13.82 -3.66
C LEU A 422 -23.69 15.25 -3.12
N LYS A 423 -24.57 15.47 -2.14
CA LYS A 423 -24.77 16.79 -1.53
C LYS A 423 -23.52 17.31 -0.82
N ASN A 424 -22.74 16.40 -0.21
CA ASN A 424 -21.58 16.74 0.60
C ASN A 424 -20.25 16.38 -0.07
N ALA A 425 -20.28 15.87 -1.31
CA ALA A 425 -19.07 15.46 -2.03
C ALA A 425 -18.12 16.62 -2.27
N VAL A 426 -16.84 16.40 -2.00
CA VAL A 426 -15.78 17.36 -2.36
C VAL A 426 -15.63 17.47 -3.87
N SER A 427 -15.18 18.64 -4.30
CA SER A 427 -14.92 19.03 -5.68
C SER A 427 -13.55 19.72 -5.80
N GLU A 428 -13.16 20.05 -7.01
CA GLU A 428 -11.95 20.86 -7.27
C GLU A 428 -11.97 22.16 -6.45
N GLY A 429 -10.87 22.41 -5.71
CA GLY A 429 -10.68 23.58 -4.85
C GLY A 429 -11.10 23.36 -3.39
N ASP A 430 -11.94 22.38 -3.08
CA ASP A 430 -12.24 22.00 -1.71
C ASP A 430 -10.97 21.44 -1.03
N ARG A 431 -10.95 21.44 0.31
CA ARG A 431 -9.79 21.00 1.08
C ARG A 431 -10.07 19.70 1.81
N ASN A 432 -9.05 18.83 1.84
CA ASN A 432 -9.10 17.62 2.66
C ASN A 432 -8.90 17.93 4.16
N PRO A 433 -9.05 16.94 5.07
CA PRO A 433 -8.84 17.18 6.50
C PRO A 433 -7.44 17.70 6.89
N SER A 434 -6.42 17.47 6.08
CA SER A 434 -5.07 18.02 6.25
C SER A 434 -4.88 19.41 5.63
N ASP A 435 -5.96 20.09 5.27
CA ASP A 435 -6.00 21.44 4.66
C ASP A 435 -5.32 21.56 3.29
N VAL A 436 -5.18 20.46 2.55
CA VAL A 436 -4.62 20.44 1.18
C VAL A 436 -5.76 20.58 0.17
N PRO A 437 -5.70 21.54 -0.77
CA PRO A 437 -6.73 21.70 -1.79
C PRO A 437 -6.72 20.58 -2.81
N TYR A 438 -7.91 20.13 -3.21
CA TYR A 438 -8.05 19.16 -4.27
C TYR A 438 -7.82 19.80 -5.64
N PRO A 439 -7.00 19.16 -6.51
CA PRO A 439 -7.02 19.47 -7.94
C PRO A 439 -8.33 18.98 -8.57
N ARG A 440 -8.44 19.02 -9.88
CA ARG A 440 -9.55 18.33 -10.59
C ARG A 440 -9.64 16.88 -10.16
N ILE A 441 -10.81 16.42 -9.70
CA ILE A 441 -11.09 15.06 -9.19
C ILE A 441 -12.44 14.56 -9.73
N GLY A 442 -12.67 13.25 -9.68
CA GLY A 442 -13.85 12.59 -10.26
C GLY A 442 -14.82 11.95 -9.24
N LEU A 443 -14.86 12.41 -7.97
CA LEU A 443 -15.78 11.84 -6.98
C LEU A 443 -17.25 11.98 -7.39
N VAL A 444 -17.65 13.17 -7.83
CA VAL A 444 -19.05 13.44 -8.24
C VAL A 444 -19.42 12.57 -9.45
N GLU A 445 -18.51 12.40 -10.37
CA GLU A 445 -18.69 11.56 -11.55
C GLU A 445 -18.85 10.07 -11.16
N THR A 446 -18.07 9.56 -10.20
CA THR A 446 -18.23 8.17 -9.72
C THR A 446 -19.55 7.96 -8.99
N LEU A 447 -20.00 8.93 -8.17
CA LEU A 447 -21.31 8.91 -7.51
C LEU A 447 -22.45 8.90 -8.51
N LYS A 448 -22.39 9.77 -9.53
CA LYS A 448 -23.40 9.83 -10.60
C LYS A 448 -23.43 8.55 -11.43
N ALA A 449 -22.28 7.92 -11.67
CA ALA A 449 -22.21 6.63 -12.36
C ALA A 449 -22.97 5.56 -11.58
N ILE A 450 -22.83 5.51 -10.25
CA ILE A 450 -23.60 4.60 -9.40
C ILE A 450 -25.08 5.00 -9.35
N GLU A 451 -25.41 6.29 -9.21
CA GLU A 451 -26.80 6.77 -9.16
C GLU A 451 -27.61 6.36 -10.39
N SER A 452 -26.98 6.44 -11.58
CA SER A 452 -27.59 6.08 -12.86
C SER A 452 -27.50 4.58 -13.20
N HIS A 453 -26.70 3.81 -12.45
CA HIS A 453 -26.51 2.40 -12.73
C HIS A 453 -27.80 1.59 -12.50
N PRO A 454 -28.18 0.66 -13.38
CA PRO A 454 -29.43 -0.13 -13.25
C PRO A 454 -29.61 -0.80 -11.89
N SER A 455 -28.53 -1.33 -11.28
CA SER A 455 -28.59 -1.94 -9.95
C SER A 455 -28.96 -0.97 -8.82
N TRP A 456 -28.82 0.36 -9.05
CA TRP A 456 -29.27 1.38 -8.11
C TRP A 456 -30.58 2.04 -8.56
N ALA A 457 -30.68 2.44 -9.80
CA ALA A 457 -31.81 3.20 -10.34
C ALA A 457 -33.11 2.39 -10.37
N HIS A 458 -33.03 1.06 -10.56
CA HIS A 458 -34.20 0.20 -10.53
C HIS A 458 -34.55 -0.27 -9.10
N PRO A 459 -35.79 -0.69 -8.85
CA PRO A 459 -36.15 -1.34 -7.59
C PRO A 459 -35.24 -2.53 -7.27
N LYS A 460 -34.95 -2.71 -5.99
CA LYS A 460 -34.15 -3.82 -5.49
C LYS A 460 -34.77 -5.17 -5.92
N ALA A 461 -33.95 -6.06 -6.48
CA ALA A 461 -34.40 -7.39 -6.89
C ALA A 461 -34.83 -8.23 -5.69
N SER A 462 -35.74 -9.17 -5.90
CA SER A 462 -36.06 -10.18 -4.89
C SER A 462 -34.85 -11.08 -4.63
N PRO A 463 -34.71 -11.63 -3.41
CA PRO A 463 -33.65 -12.60 -3.13
C PRO A 463 -33.70 -13.80 -4.08
N SER A 464 -32.54 -14.28 -4.47
CA SER A 464 -32.41 -15.48 -5.32
C SER A 464 -32.64 -16.78 -4.52
N ARG A 465 -32.47 -16.71 -3.19
CA ARG A 465 -32.68 -17.81 -2.25
C ARG A 465 -33.97 -17.63 -1.49
N PRO A 466 -34.88 -18.66 -1.45
CA PRO A 466 -36.10 -18.57 -0.66
C PRO A 466 -35.80 -18.29 0.82
N GLY A 467 -36.54 -17.35 1.40
CA GLY A 467 -36.39 -17.00 2.81
C GLY A 467 -35.21 -16.05 3.14
N TRP A 468 -34.28 -15.81 2.22
CA TRP A 468 -33.19 -14.89 2.41
C TRP A 468 -33.64 -13.42 2.24
N LEU A 469 -32.85 -12.51 2.78
CA LEU A 469 -33.11 -11.06 2.73
C LEU A 469 -32.13 -10.41 1.75
N ARG A 470 -32.63 -9.54 0.88
CA ARG A 470 -31.80 -8.82 -0.11
C ARG A 470 -31.56 -7.38 0.33
N GLY A 471 -30.30 -6.97 0.31
CA GLY A 471 -29.89 -5.59 0.56
C GLY A 471 -28.90 -5.04 -0.43
N ARG A 472 -28.80 -3.72 -0.52
CA ARG A 472 -27.81 -2.99 -1.29
C ARG A 472 -27.22 -1.85 -0.49
N GLY A 473 -25.92 -1.64 -0.61
CA GLY A 473 -25.22 -0.59 0.11
C GLY A 473 -24.23 0.14 -0.77
N VAL A 474 -24.01 1.40 -0.48
CA VAL A 474 -23.07 2.26 -1.19
C VAL A 474 -22.00 2.73 -0.24
N GLY A 475 -20.75 2.83 -0.75
CA GLY A 475 -19.64 3.44 -0.05
C GLY A 475 -18.77 4.24 -1.02
N CYS A 476 -18.16 5.31 -0.52
CA CYS A 476 -17.16 6.11 -1.21
C CYS A 476 -15.78 5.86 -0.63
N GLY A 477 -14.74 6.04 -1.42
CA GLY A 477 -13.36 5.91 -1.00
C GLY A 477 -12.44 6.87 -1.73
N LEU A 478 -11.44 7.33 -1.00
CA LEU A 478 -10.36 8.21 -1.45
C LEU A 478 -9.02 7.49 -1.25
N TRP A 479 -8.13 7.64 -2.22
CA TRP A 479 -6.70 7.44 -2.02
C TRP A 479 -5.95 8.66 -2.54
N GLY A 480 -5.08 9.24 -1.72
CA GLY A 480 -4.40 10.50 -2.01
C GLY A 480 -3.47 10.51 -3.21
N GLY A 481 -3.19 9.33 -3.79
CA GLY A 481 -2.25 9.17 -4.89
C GLY A 481 -0.80 9.34 -4.45
N GLY A 482 0.01 8.28 -4.54
CA GLY A 482 1.44 8.35 -4.25
C GLY A 482 2.18 9.08 -5.38
N VAL A 483 3.19 9.85 -5.02
CA VAL A 483 4.22 10.39 -5.92
C VAL A 483 5.58 9.91 -5.47
N GLY A 484 6.57 9.95 -6.34
CA GLY A 484 7.92 9.58 -5.93
C GLY A 484 8.91 9.63 -7.07
N THR A 485 10.17 9.85 -6.72
CA THR A 485 11.28 9.90 -7.67
C THR A 485 11.33 8.62 -8.50
N SER A 486 11.36 8.81 -9.80
CA SER A 486 11.45 7.73 -10.78
C SER A 486 12.31 8.16 -11.95
N THR A 487 13.14 7.25 -12.44
CA THR A 487 13.99 7.48 -13.62
C THR A 487 13.83 6.31 -14.57
N ALA A 488 13.88 6.57 -15.87
CA ALA A 488 13.84 5.55 -16.91
C ALA A 488 14.85 5.88 -18.01
N HIS A 489 15.40 4.83 -18.62
CA HIS A 489 16.18 4.93 -19.85
C HIS A 489 15.50 4.15 -20.96
N ILE A 490 15.59 4.65 -22.18
CA ILE A 490 15.12 3.96 -23.40
C ILE A 490 16.29 3.84 -24.37
N ASN A 491 16.74 2.63 -24.58
CA ASN A 491 17.76 2.30 -25.60
C ASN A 491 17.06 1.93 -26.90
N VAL A 492 17.38 2.60 -27.98
CA VAL A 492 16.89 2.24 -29.31
C VAL A 492 17.92 1.34 -30.00
N ASN A 493 17.47 0.17 -30.40
CA ASN A 493 18.30 -0.85 -31.03
C ASN A 493 18.44 -0.65 -32.55
N GLU A 494 19.48 -1.24 -33.14
CA GLU A 494 19.77 -1.17 -34.58
C GLU A 494 18.70 -1.81 -35.48
N ASP A 495 17.84 -2.68 -34.94
CA ASP A 495 16.70 -3.28 -35.64
C ASP A 495 15.44 -2.44 -35.57
N GLY A 496 15.49 -1.28 -34.86
CA GLY A 496 14.36 -0.39 -34.70
C GLY A 496 13.43 -0.79 -33.53
N SER A 497 13.82 -1.76 -32.70
CA SER A 497 13.17 -2.03 -31.43
C SER A 497 13.68 -1.08 -30.33
N ALA A 498 13.00 -1.04 -29.20
CA ALA A 498 13.44 -0.25 -28.06
C ALA A 498 13.36 -1.04 -26.73
N VAL A 499 14.29 -0.75 -25.83
CA VAL A 499 14.35 -1.35 -24.50
C VAL A 499 14.18 -0.26 -23.46
N VAL A 500 13.13 -0.35 -22.66
CA VAL A 500 12.89 0.50 -21.48
C VAL A 500 13.60 -0.16 -20.29
N VAL A 501 14.52 0.55 -19.64
CA VAL A 501 15.22 0.09 -18.43
C VAL A 501 14.68 0.86 -17.24
N THR A 502 14.26 0.15 -16.20
CA THR A 502 13.69 0.72 -14.97
C THR A 502 14.16 -0.02 -13.73
N GLY A 503 14.26 0.70 -12.62
CA GLY A 503 14.52 0.13 -11.29
C GLY A 503 13.27 -0.16 -10.46
N ALA A 504 12.08 0.12 -10.98
CA ALA A 504 10.83 -0.18 -10.30
C ALA A 504 10.52 -1.68 -10.40
N VAL A 505 10.00 -2.23 -9.31
CA VAL A 505 9.58 -3.63 -9.25
C VAL A 505 8.22 -3.81 -9.89
N ASP A 506 8.07 -4.80 -10.76
CA ASP A 506 6.80 -5.12 -11.41
C ASP A 506 5.85 -5.82 -10.44
N LEU A 507 4.76 -5.12 -10.17
CA LEU A 507 3.58 -5.67 -9.53
C LEU A 507 2.39 -5.40 -10.44
N ALA A 508 1.59 -6.39 -10.73
CA ALA A 508 0.35 -6.23 -11.49
C ALA A 508 0.50 -5.86 -12.99
N GLY A 509 1.67 -6.05 -13.60
CA GLY A 509 1.86 -5.82 -15.03
C GLY A 509 2.21 -4.38 -15.38
N THR A 510 2.93 -3.69 -14.52
CA THR A 510 3.41 -2.33 -14.80
C THR A 510 4.39 -2.30 -15.99
N ARG A 511 5.15 -3.39 -16.25
CA ARG A 511 5.99 -3.51 -17.46
C ARG A 511 5.17 -3.33 -18.73
N THR A 512 4.02 -3.96 -18.81
CA THR A 512 3.08 -3.81 -19.95
C THR A 512 2.65 -2.37 -20.16
N THR A 513 2.28 -1.66 -19.09
CA THR A 513 1.88 -0.25 -19.13
C THR A 513 3.04 0.66 -19.56
N MET A 514 4.27 0.41 -19.08
CA MET A 514 5.45 1.17 -19.51
C MET A 514 5.76 0.94 -21.00
N ALA A 515 5.58 -0.28 -21.48
CA ALA A 515 5.73 -0.59 -22.90
C ALA A 515 4.69 0.16 -23.76
N GLN A 516 3.43 0.26 -23.30
CA GLN A 516 2.40 1.02 -24.02
C GLN A 516 2.75 2.51 -24.12
N ILE A 517 3.23 3.12 -23.02
CA ILE A 517 3.64 4.54 -23.01
C ILE A 517 4.83 4.75 -23.96
N ALA A 518 5.84 3.90 -23.92
CA ALA A 518 6.99 4.00 -24.81
C ALA A 518 6.60 3.76 -26.28
N ALA A 519 5.73 2.80 -26.55
CA ALA A 519 5.24 2.49 -27.90
C ALA A 519 4.46 3.67 -28.52
N GLU A 520 3.58 4.29 -27.72
CA GLU A 520 2.80 5.46 -28.17
C GLU A 520 3.73 6.63 -28.56
N GLU A 521 4.66 7.00 -27.68
CA GLU A 521 5.55 8.14 -27.89
C GLU A 521 6.60 7.90 -28.98
N LEU A 522 7.10 6.68 -29.07
CA LEU A 522 8.00 6.28 -30.15
C LEU A 522 7.27 5.89 -31.42
N GLN A 523 5.94 5.92 -31.44
CA GLN A 523 5.09 5.51 -32.57
C GLN A 523 5.51 4.15 -33.14
N LEU A 524 5.84 3.20 -32.27
CA LEU A 524 6.25 1.85 -32.62
C LEU A 524 5.13 0.85 -32.31
N PRO A 525 5.09 -0.27 -33.02
CA PRO A 525 4.27 -1.41 -32.60
C PRO A 525 4.64 -1.84 -31.18
N TYR A 526 3.63 -2.17 -30.36
CA TYR A 526 3.80 -2.54 -28.96
C TYR A 526 4.78 -3.72 -28.75
N ASP A 527 4.78 -4.70 -29.65
CA ASP A 527 5.66 -5.87 -29.62
C ASP A 527 7.13 -5.55 -29.96
N ARG A 528 7.44 -4.31 -30.35
CA ARG A 528 8.79 -3.80 -30.55
C ARG A 528 9.41 -3.19 -29.29
N ILE A 529 8.65 -3.15 -28.19
CA ILE A 529 9.12 -2.59 -26.93
C ILE A 529 9.38 -3.71 -25.93
N GLN A 530 10.59 -3.79 -25.43
CA GLN A 530 10.97 -4.63 -24.28
C GLN A 530 11.06 -3.76 -23.03
N VAL A 531 10.64 -4.27 -21.86
CA VAL A 531 10.83 -3.60 -20.58
C VAL A 531 11.66 -4.48 -19.68
N VAL A 532 12.78 -3.96 -19.20
CA VAL A 532 13.72 -4.64 -18.32
C VAL A 532 13.68 -4.01 -16.94
N GLN A 533 13.32 -4.81 -15.94
CA GLN A 533 13.52 -4.49 -14.54
C GLN A 533 14.94 -4.93 -14.17
N ALA A 534 15.84 -3.97 -13.96
CA ALA A 534 17.22 -4.25 -13.63
C ALA A 534 17.49 -4.19 -12.11
N ASP A 535 18.64 -4.70 -11.70
CA ASP A 535 19.07 -4.59 -10.30
C ASP A 535 19.64 -3.21 -9.96
N THR A 536 19.91 -2.98 -8.68
CA THR A 536 20.33 -1.68 -8.17
C THR A 536 21.72 -1.22 -8.60
N ASP A 537 22.52 -2.06 -9.26
CA ASP A 537 23.82 -1.65 -9.80
C ASP A 537 23.73 -1.02 -11.19
N VAL A 538 22.71 -1.42 -11.97
CA VAL A 538 22.58 -1.00 -13.38
C VAL A 538 21.26 -0.27 -13.68
N ALA A 539 20.23 -0.46 -12.84
CA ALA A 539 18.97 0.25 -13.02
C ALA A 539 19.09 1.72 -12.61
N PRO A 540 18.39 2.63 -13.31
CA PRO A 540 18.16 3.97 -12.80
C PRO A 540 17.29 3.91 -11.54
N PHE A 541 17.44 4.91 -10.65
CA PHE A 541 16.73 4.95 -9.37
C PHE A 541 15.21 4.99 -9.56
N SER A 542 14.51 4.22 -8.73
CA SER A 542 13.07 4.29 -8.58
C SER A 542 12.68 4.01 -7.13
N ASN A 543 11.76 4.80 -6.63
CA ASN A 543 11.12 4.53 -5.35
C ASN A 543 10.32 3.22 -5.40
N PRO A 544 9.98 2.58 -4.24
CA PRO A 544 9.24 1.31 -4.20
C PRO A 544 7.90 1.34 -4.95
N THR A 545 7.43 0.21 -5.44
CA THR A 545 6.10 0.05 -6.03
C THR A 545 5.06 -0.01 -4.92
N GLY A 546 4.39 1.12 -4.67
CA GLY A 546 3.38 1.30 -3.63
C GLY A 546 2.73 2.68 -3.78
N GLY A 547 1.68 2.98 -3.02
CA GLY A 547 0.97 4.25 -3.10
C GLY A 547 0.24 4.50 -4.42
N SER A 548 0.10 3.49 -5.27
CA SER A 548 -0.52 3.57 -6.61
C SER A 548 0.18 4.54 -7.57
N ARG A 549 1.50 4.74 -7.40
CA ARG A 549 2.25 5.79 -8.11
C ARG A 549 2.94 5.33 -9.41
N ILE A 550 3.08 4.02 -9.67
CA ILE A 550 3.99 3.56 -10.73
C ILE A 550 3.56 4.08 -12.10
N THR A 551 2.32 3.89 -12.52
CA THR A 551 1.86 4.40 -13.80
C THR A 551 1.92 5.94 -13.86
N TYR A 552 1.71 6.61 -12.72
CA TYR A 552 1.76 8.06 -12.62
C TYR A 552 3.21 8.58 -12.66
N SER A 553 4.07 8.20 -11.73
CA SER A 553 5.44 8.73 -11.62
C SER A 553 6.41 8.08 -12.60
N LEU A 554 6.51 6.74 -12.62
CA LEU A 554 7.41 6.06 -13.56
C LEU A 554 6.90 6.20 -15.00
N GLY A 555 5.57 6.15 -15.21
CA GLY A 555 4.99 6.40 -16.53
C GLY A 555 5.38 7.76 -17.07
N THR A 556 5.44 8.82 -16.24
CA THR A 556 5.95 10.13 -16.64
C THR A 556 7.44 10.10 -17.00
N ALA A 557 8.27 9.37 -16.23
CA ALA A 557 9.69 9.21 -16.55
C ALA A 557 9.89 8.48 -17.89
N VAL A 558 9.12 7.40 -18.14
CA VAL A 558 9.14 6.68 -19.42
C VAL A 558 8.66 7.56 -20.57
N PHE A 559 7.59 8.32 -20.36
CA PHE A 559 7.11 9.31 -21.35
C PHE A 559 8.20 10.31 -21.72
N ARG A 560 8.86 10.92 -20.72
CA ARG A 560 9.97 11.86 -20.93
C ARG A 560 11.14 11.22 -21.65
N ALA A 561 11.51 9.99 -21.26
CA ALA A 561 12.59 9.24 -21.91
C ALA A 561 12.27 8.94 -23.39
N ALA A 562 11.02 8.61 -23.71
CA ALA A 562 10.58 8.38 -25.07
C ALA A 562 10.59 9.67 -25.92
N VAL A 563 10.16 10.80 -25.33
CA VAL A 563 10.24 12.12 -25.99
C VAL A 563 11.69 12.52 -26.24
N ASP A 564 12.60 12.28 -25.28
CA ASP A 564 14.04 12.55 -25.47
C ASP A 564 14.64 11.65 -26.57
N ALA A 565 14.37 10.34 -26.54
CA ALA A 565 14.82 9.43 -27.60
C ALA A 565 14.30 9.87 -28.98
N ARG A 566 13.03 10.26 -29.10
CA ARG A 566 12.45 10.78 -30.34
C ARG A 566 13.13 12.07 -30.80
N THR A 567 13.49 12.95 -29.89
CA THR A 567 14.22 14.18 -30.19
C THR A 567 15.61 13.89 -30.76
N GLN A 568 16.33 12.95 -30.14
CA GLN A 568 17.63 12.49 -30.63
C GLN A 568 17.50 11.84 -32.02
N LEU A 569 16.52 10.97 -32.22
CA LEU A 569 16.24 10.34 -33.51
C LEU A 569 15.92 11.37 -34.58
N ARG A 570 15.14 12.42 -34.29
CA ARG A 570 14.82 13.50 -35.22
C ARG A 570 16.10 14.27 -35.64
N GLN A 571 16.99 14.63 -34.70
CA GLN A 571 18.25 15.28 -34.99
C GLN A 571 19.14 14.45 -35.92
N ARG A 572 19.25 13.15 -35.65
CA ARG A 572 20.06 12.22 -36.46
C ARG A 572 19.46 11.97 -37.83
N SER A 573 18.13 11.87 -37.90
CA SER A 573 17.44 11.78 -39.20
C SER A 573 17.68 13.00 -40.07
N ALA A 574 17.71 14.19 -39.47
CA ALA A 574 18.01 15.44 -40.19
C ALA A 574 19.39 15.41 -40.84
N SER A 575 20.41 14.92 -40.11
CA SER A 575 21.76 14.75 -40.67
C SER A 575 21.80 13.76 -41.84
N LEU A 576 21.08 12.63 -41.74
CA LEU A 576 21.02 11.61 -42.77
C LEU A 576 20.20 12.07 -44.00
N LEU A 577 19.12 12.82 -43.78
CA LEU A 577 18.24 13.40 -44.81
C LEU A 577 18.82 14.70 -45.39
N ARG A 578 19.88 15.28 -44.79
CA ARG A 578 20.51 16.55 -45.15
C ARG A 578 19.53 17.74 -45.17
N CYS A 579 18.68 17.80 -44.14
CA CYS A 579 17.72 18.89 -43.92
C CYS A 579 17.81 19.41 -42.44
N PRO A 580 17.24 20.59 -42.15
CA PRO A 580 17.11 21.07 -40.76
C PRO A 580 16.24 20.13 -39.89
N PRO A 581 16.51 19.99 -38.58
CA PRO A 581 15.74 19.12 -37.71
C PRO A 581 14.23 19.45 -37.59
N ASP A 582 13.87 20.70 -37.74
CA ASP A 582 12.49 21.20 -37.73
C ASP A 582 11.70 20.83 -39.01
N GLU A 583 12.41 20.53 -40.10
CA GLU A 583 11.81 19.99 -41.34
C GLU A 583 11.61 18.48 -41.29
N VAL A 584 12.13 17.77 -40.28
CA VAL A 584 11.96 16.32 -40.19
C VAL A 584 10.56 16.00 -39.71
N GLU A 585 9.79 15.31 -40.49
CA GLU A 585 8.55 14.67 -40.15
C GLU A 585 8.82 13.26 -39.63
N TYR A 586 8.02 12.82 -38.64
CA TYR A 586 8.09 11.48 -38.05
C TYR A 586 6.70 10.89 -37.90
N ARG A 587 6.48 9.71 -38.43
CA ARG A 587 5.24 8.96 -38.27
C ARG A 587 5.47 7.46 -38.40
N ASN A 588 4.90 6.69 -37.50
CA ASN A 588 4.91 5.21 -37.51
C ASN A 588 6.29 4.59 -37.75
N GLY A 589 7.33 5.13 -37.07
CA GLY A 589 8.70 4.63 -37.18
C GLY A 589 9.44 5.04 -38.46
N GLU A 590 8.90 5.96 -39.28
CA GLU A 590 9.55 6.51 -40.48
C GLU A 590 9.83 7.99 -40.33
N PHE A 591 10.98 8.42 -40.85
CA PHE A 591 11.45 9.81 -40.87
C PHE A 591 11.61 10.26 -42.34
N TRP A 592 11.19 11.49 -42.65
CA TRP A 592 11.41 12.11 -43.93
C TRP A 592 11.50 13.65 -43.83
N SER A 593 12.11 14.30 -44.82
CA SER A 593 12.05 15.75 -44.90
C SER A 593 10.69 16.21 -45.41
N ALA A 594 10.12 17.26 -44.85
CA ALA A 594 8.90 17.88 -45.37
C ALA A 594 9.04 18.34 -46.83
N SER A 595 10.27 18.69 -47.23
CA SER A 595 10.59 19.10 -48.63
C SER A 595 10.82 17.92 -49.57
N ASP A 596 11.12 16.71 -49.06
CA ASP A 596 11.27 15.47 -49.88
C ASP A 596 10.59 14.28 -49.18
N PRO A 597 9.24 14.19 -49.25
CA PRO A 597 8.47 13.11 -48.62
C PRO A 597 8.68 11.70 -49.18
N ALA A 598 9.33 11.63 -50.38
CA ALA A 598 9.62 10.36 -51.05
C ALA A 598 10.83 9.64 -50.45
N HIS A 599 11.81 10.40 -49.92
CA HIS A 599 12.99 9.83 -49.26
C HIS A 599 12.69 9.57 -47.77
N ARG A 600 12.40 8.31 -47.45
CA ARG A 600 12.03 7.89 -46.10
C ARG A 600 13.11 7.01 -45.48
N LEU A 601 13.39 7.24 -44.24
CA LEU A 601 14.27 6.42 -43.41
C LEU A 601 13.44 5.72 -42.35
N THR A 602 13.58 4.42 -42.20
CA THR A 602 13.03 3.70 -41.07
C THR A 602 13.82 3.98 -39.81
N LEU A 603 13.17 3.81 -38.63
CA LEU A 603 13.86 3.97 -37.36
C LEU A 603 15.12 3.08 -37.28
N ALA A 604 15.08 1.86 -37.80
CA ALA A 604 16.25 0.98 -37.92
C ALA A 604 17.38 1.57 -38.77
N GLN A 605 17.06 2.25 -39.88
CA GLN A 605 18.08 2.91 -40.72
C GLN A 605 18.70 4.11 -39.97
N VAL A 606 17.89 4.89 -39.24
CA VAL A 606 18.37 6.01 -38.43
C VAL A 606 19.25 5.51 -37.27
N ALA A 607 18.85 4.49 -36.57
CA ALA A 607 19.63 3.92 -35.46
C ALA A 607 20.98 3.37 -35.93
N ARG A 608 21.02 2.59 -37.01
CA ARG A 608 22.26 2.11 -37.62
C ARG A 608 23.14 3.24 -38.19
N GLY A 609 22.52 4.18 -38.90
CA GLY A 609 23.23 5.33 -39.52
C GLY A 609 23.92 6.20 -38.48
N SER A 610 23.32 6.37 -37.30
CA SER A 610 23.90 7.11 -36.18
C SER A 610 25.21 6.51 -35.70
N SER A 611 25.26 5.19 -35.52
CA SER A 611 26.49 4.50 -35.10
C SER A 611 27.60 4.64 -36.15
N SER A 612 27.25 4.61 -37.43
CA SER A 612 28.20 4.75 -38.53
C SER A 612 28.68 6.21 -38.74
N ALA A 613 27.87 7.21 -38.39
CA ALA A 613 28.18 8.61 -38.49
C ALA A 613 29.01 9.16 -37.32
N GLY A 614 29.22 8.35 -36.25
CA GLY A 614 29.93 8.75 -35.05
C GLY A 614 29.06 9.43 -34.00
N ASP A 615 27.73 9.48 -34.17
CA ASP A 615 26.80 10.10 -33.20
C ASP A 615 26.50 9.19 -32.00
N GLY A 616 26.95 7.93 -32.01
CA GLY A 616 26.75 6.95 -30.96
C GLY A 616 25.31 6.39 -30.87
N PRO A 617 24.98 5.53 -29.92
CA PRO A 617 23.66 4.95 -29.73
C PRO A 617 22.63 6.00 -29.28
N VAL A 618 21.35 5.75 -29.60
CA VAL A 618 20.23 6.59 -29.09
C VAL A 618 19.82 6.08 -27.70
N VAL A 619 19.97 6.92 -26.71
CA VAL A 619 19.58 6.64 -25.33
C VAL A 619 18.74 7.81 -24.82
N GLY A 620 17.42 7.61 -24.77
CA GLY A 620 16.53 8.58 -24.15
C GLY A 620 16.54 8.45 -22.64
N THR A 621 16.54 9.58 -21.94
CA THR A 621 16.53 9.65 -20.49
C THR A 621 15.35 10.47 -20.01
N GLY A 622 14.67 9.99 -18.98
CA GLY A 622 13.57 10.71 -18.34
C GLY A 622 13.59 10.52 -16.84
N GLU A 623 13.33 11.58 -16.13
CA GLU A 623 13.27 11.58 -14.67
C GLU A 623 12.07 12.37 -14.15
N VAL A 624 11.64 12.03 -12.96
CA VAL A 624 10.62 12.72 -12.18
C VAL A 624 11.09 12.80 -10.75
N THR A 625 11.09 14.01 -10.21
CA THR A 625 11.38 14.28 -8.79
C THR A 625 10.16 14.86 -8.09
N HIS A 626 9.41 15.70 -8.78
CA HIS A 626 8.24 16.39 -8.24
C HIS A 626 7.06 16.27 -9.22
N LEU A 627 5.92 15.87 -8.71
CA LEU A 627 4.62 15.91 -9.37
C LEU A 627 3.58 16.36 -8.35
N LEU A 628 2.53 17.00 -8.79
CA LEU A 628 1.35 17.23 -7.96
C LEU A 628 0.69 15.87 -7.65
N ARG A 629 0.20 15.68 -6.43
CA ARG A 629 -0.58 14.48 -6.11
C ARG A 629 -1.82 14.41 -6.98
N ALA A 630 -2.17 13.21 -7.41
CA ALA A 630 -3.37 12.93 -8.22
C ALA A 630 -4.32 12.02 -7.42
N PRO A 631 -5.08 12.58 -6.46
CA PRO A 631 -6.04 11.81 -5.68
C PRO A 631 -7.05 11.11 -6.59
N ALA A 632 -7.34 9.85 -6.28
CA ALA A 632 -8.33 9.06 -7.00
C ALA A 632 -9.49 8.70 -6.06
N PHE A 633 -10.71 8.66 -6.60
CA PHE A 633 -11.91 8.35 -5.87
C PHE A 633 -12.60 7.12 -6.47
N ALA A 634 -13.30 6.39 -5.61
CA ALA A 634 -14.14 5.28 -6.03
C ALA A 634 -15.46 5.32 -5.28
N THR A 635 -16.54 4.95 -5.97
CA THR A 635 -17.85 4.70 -5.37
C THR A 635 -18.23 3.26 -5.70
N GLN A 636 -18.63 2.50 -4.70
CA GLN A 636 -19.07 1.12 -4.88
C GLN A 636 -20.51 0.93 -4.46
N LEU A 637 -21.22 0.13 -5.23
CA LEU A 637 -22.51 -0.45 -4.91
C LEU A 637 -22.30 -1.96 -4.70
N VAL A 638 -22.72 -2.46 -3.55
CA VAL A 638 -22.67 -3.89 -3.22
C VAL A 638 -24.08 -4.36 -2.95
N GLU A 639 -24.43 -5.53 -3.50
CA GLU A 639 -25.69 -6.21 -3.21
C GLU A 639 -25.43 -7.54 -2.50
N VAL A 640 -26.13 -7.74 -1.40
CA VAL A 640 -25.97 -8.94 -0.57
C VAL A 640 -27.28 -9.70 -0.42
N GLU A 641 -27.16 -11.00 -0.13
CA GLU A 641 -28.24 -11.81 0.44
C GLU A 641 -27.81 -12.27 1.83
N VAL A 642 -28.71 -12.11 2.81
CA VAL A 642 -28.50 -12.45 4.22
C VAL A 642 -29.48 -13.56 4.60
N ASP A 643 -28.95 -14.63 5.17
CA ASP A 643 -29.76 -15.71 5.75
C ASP A 643 -30.26 -15.29 7.15
N PRO A 644 -31.56 -15.12 7.37
CA PRO A 644 -32.07 -14.68 8.66
C PRO A 644 -31.96 -15.76 9.76
N GLU A 645 -31.72 -17.02 9.42
CA GLU A 645 -31.58 -18.11 10.40
C GLU A 645 -30.16 -18.26 10.92
N THR A 646 -29.16 -17.98 10.09
CA THR A 646 -27.75 -18.18 10.42
C THR A 646 -26.93 -16.88 10.48
N GLY A 647 -27.47 -15.79 9.93
CA GLY A 647 -26.75 -14.53 9.72
C GLY A 647 -25.71 -14.59 8.61
N ALA A 648 -25.64 -15.68 7.82
CA ALA A 648 -24.71 -15.80 6.73
C ALA A 648 -24.94 -14.74 5.65
N VAL A 649 -23.87 -14.13 5.16
CA VAL A 649 -23.91 -13.07 4.15
C VAL A 649 -23.23 -13.55 2.88
N ILE A 650 -23.91 -13.39 1.75
CA ILE A 650 -23.34 -13.68 0.43
C ILE A 650 -23.45 -12.42 -0.43
N VAL A 651 -22.34 -12.01 -1.02
CA VAL A 651 -22.33 -10.92 -2.01
C VAL A 651 -22.73 -11.48 -3.36
N VAL A 652 -23.78 -10.94 -3.92
CA VAL A 652 -24.36 -11.43 -5.18
C VAL A 652 -24.03 -10.55 -6.37
N ASN A 653 -23.68 -9.28 -6.13
CA ASN A 653 -23.27 -8.33 -7.16
C ASN A 653 -22.41 -7.22 -6.54
N ALA A 654 -21.45 -6.71 -7.31
CA ALA A 654 -20.68 -5.53 -6.96
C ALA A 654 -20.45 -4.67 -8.20
N VAL A 655 -20.69 -3.37 -8.10
CA VAL A 655 -20.39 -2.37 -9.13
C VAL A 655 -19.41 -1.39 -8.54
N ALA A 656 -18.26 -1.21 -9.20
CA ALA A 656 -17.19 -0.34 -8.76
C ALA A 656 -16.94 0.76 -9.81
N ALA A 657 -17.42 1.97 -9.55
CA ALA A 657 -17.12 3.15 -10.33
C ALA A 657 -15.87 3.82 -9.76
N GLN A 658 -14.84 3.99 -10.58
CA GLN A 658 -13.56 4.56 -10.14
C GLN A 658 -13.04 5.61 -11.10
N ASP A 659 -12.58 6.75 -10.55
CA ASP A 659 -11.81 7.75 -11.27
C ASP A 659 -10.39 7.21 -11.51
N VAL A 660 -10.09 6.95 -12.77
CA VAL A 660 -8.81 6.37 -13.24
C VAL A 660 -7.96 7.36 -14.02
N GLY A 661 -8.43 8.60 -14.16
CA GLY A 661 -7.87 9.56 -15.11
C GLY A 661 -7.99 9.00 -16.53
N LYS A 662 -6.86 8.66 -17.18
CA LYS A 662 -6.84 7.92 -18.43
C LYS A 662 -6.45 6.46 -18.18
N ALA A 663 -7.29 5.52 -18.58
CA ALA A 663 -6.96 4.10 -18.53
C ALA A 663 -5.94 3.75 -19.63
N ILE A 664 -4.68 3.56 -19.27
CA ILE A 664 -3.62 3.19 -20.22
C ILE A 664 -3.87 1.77 -20.78
N ASN A 665 -4.14 0.81 -19.88
CA ASN A 665 -4.56 -0.55 -20.22
C ASN A 665 -5.85 -0.89 -19.46
N PRO A 666 -7.02 -0.80 -20.08
CA PRO A 666 -8.29 -1.04 -19.38
C PRO A 666 -8.38 -2.41 -18.73
N THR A 667 -7.86 -3.47 -19.34
CA THR A 667 -7.87 -4.83 -18.76
C THR A 667 -7.05 -4.89 -17.48
N ALA A 668 -5.89 -4.23 -17.42
CA ALA A 668 -5.08 -4.18 -16.22
C ALA A 668 -5.75 -3.35 -15.12
N VAL A 669 -6.41 -2.25 -15.47
CA VAL A 669 -7.17 -1.39 -14.56
C VAL A 669 -8.34 -2.16 -13.94
N GLU A 670 -9.17 -2.81 -14.77
CA GLU A 670 -10.29 -3.63 -14.32
C GLU A 670 -9.82 -4.75 -13.40
N GLY A 671 -8.73 -5.44 -13.74
CA GLY A 671 -8.16 -6.48 -12.89
C GLY A 671 -7.68 -5.95 -11.52
N GLN A 672 -7.19 -4.70 -11.43
CA GLN A 672 -6.87 -4.07 -10.16
C GLN A 672 -8.12 -3.73 -9.34
N ILE A 673 -9.18 -3.24 -9.98
CA ILE A 673 -10.46 -2.93 -9.34
C ILE A 673 -11.08 -4.22 -8.79
N GLN A 674 -11.24 -5.23 -9.63
CA GLN A 674 -11.81 -6.54 -9.26
C GLN A 674 -11.05 -7.19 -8.09
N GLY A 675 -9.71 -7.24 -8.19
CA GLY A 675 -8.88 -7.80 -7.13
C GLY A 675 -8.94 -7.02 -5.81
N ALA A 676 -9.14 -5.69 -5.85
CA ALA A 676 -9.30 -4.88 -4.65
C ALA A 676 -10.67 -5.06 -3.99
N VAL A 677 -11.73 -5.12 -4.80
CA VAL A 677 -13.08 -5.38 -4.29
C VAL A 677 -13.13 -6.74 -3.61
N VAL A 678 -12.67 -7.81 -4.27
CA VAL A 678 -12.67 -9.17 -3.67
C VAL A 678 -11.82 -9.21 -2.39
N GLN A 679 -10.67 -8.53 -2.36
CA GLN A 679 -9.84 -8.41 -1.17
C GLN A 679 -10.58 -7.68 -0.04
N GLY A 680 -11.29 -6.60 -0.34
CA GLY A 680 -12.14 -5.89 0.61
C GLY A 680 -13.35 -6.71 1.08
N LEU A 681 -13.93 -7.56 0.22
CA LEU A 681 -14.99 -8.51 0.61
C LEU A 681 -14.48 -9.52 1.63
N GLY A 682 -13.28 -10.07 1.43
CA GLY A 682 -12.64 -10.96 2.41
C GLY A 682 -12.48 -10.29 3.76
N TRP A 683 -11.98 -9.06 3.78
CA TRP A 683 -11.84 -8.27 5.02
C TRP A 683 -13.18 -7.99 5.69
N ALA A 684 -14.20 -7.65 4.91
CA ALA A 684 -15.53 -7.36 5.46
C ALA A 684 -16.25 -8.60 6.02
N LEU A 685 -16.01 -9.80 5.46
CA LEU A 685 -16.89 -10.96 5.70
C LEU A 685 -16.22 -12.14 6.42
N THR A 686 -14.93 -12.42 6.17
CA THR A 686 -14.34 -13.70 6.58
C THR A 686 -12.94 -13.62 7.17
N GLU A 687 -12.17 -12.59 6.84
CA GLU A 687 -10.78 -12.48 7.26
C GLU A 687 -10.64 -11.77 8.60
N GLY A 688 -9.77 -12.29 9.45
CA GLY A 688 -9.43 -11.70 10.74
C GLY A 688 -8.47 -12.57 11.51
N TYR A 689 -7.54 -11.96 12.22
CA TYR A 689 -6.66 -12.66 13.14
C TYR A 689 -7.41 -12.95 14.45
N VAL A 690 -7.30 -14.19 14.92
CA VAL A 690 -7.90 -14.67 16.18
C VAL A 690 -6.78 -14.98 17.16
N TYR A 691 -6.69 -14.19 18.23
CA TYR A 691 -5.72 -14.40 19.31
C TYR A 691 -6.39 -15.00 20.54
N ASP A 692 -5.67 -15.91 21.22
CA ASP A 692 -6.05 -16.30 22.58
C ASP A 692 -5.57 -15.27 23.62
N ALA A 693 -5.94 -15.50 24.89
CA ALA A 693 -5.57 -14.61 25.99
C ALA A 693 -4.05 -14.50 26.23
N ASP A 694 -3.28 -15.50 25.79
CA ASP A 694 -1.83 -15.51 25.88
C ASP A 694 -1.15 -14.81 24.69
N GLY A 695 -1.93 -14.22 23.77
CA GLY A 695 -1.45 -13.53 22.57
C GLY A 695 -0.98 -14.45 21.46
N ARG A 696 -1.38 -15.73 21.45
CA ARG A 696 -1.05 -16.66 20.37
C ARG A 696 -2.07 -16.58 19.25
N LEU A 697 -1.60 -16.42 18.02
CA LEU A 697 -2.46 -16.49 16.85
C LEU A 697 -2.99 -17.92 16.66
N ARG A 698 -4.31 -18.07 16.65
CA ARG A 698 -5.01 -19.36 16.61
C ARG A 698 -5.31 -19.87 15.19
N ASN A 699 -5.31 -18.97 14.22
CA ASN A 699 -5.59 -19.26 12.81
C ASN A 699 -4.42 -18.90 11.86
N PRO A 700 -3.20 -19.46 12.06
CA PRO A 700 -2.01 -19.12 11.28
C PRO A 700 -1.87 -19.90 9.97
N GLY A 701 -2.97 -20.25 9.33
CA GLY A 701 -3.00 -21.04 8.09
C GLY A 701 -4.19 -20.68 7.22
N LEU A 702 -4.10 -21.00 5.91
CA LEU A 702 -5.18 -20.69 4.96
C LEU A 702 -6.44 -21.56 5.15
N LEU A 703 -6.39 -22.56 6.01
CA LEU A 703 -7.58 -23.33 6.40
C LEU A 703 -8.50 -22.51 7.31
N ASP A 704 -7.92 -21.81 8.28
CA ASP A 704 -8.63 -21.10 9.33
C ASP A 704 -8.65 -19.57 9.11
N TYR A 705 -7.64 -19.01 8.46
CA TYR A 705 -7.64 -17.65 7.93
C TYR A 705 -8.29 -17.67 6.56
N ARG A 706 -9.59 -17.42 6.52
CA ARG A 706 -10.44 -17.67 5.35
C ARG A 706 -10.41 -16.50 4.37
N MET A 707 -9.54 -16.59 3.37
CA MET A 707 -9.58 -15.70 2.22
C MET A 707 -10.73 -16.12 1.27
N PRO A 708 -11.34 -15.16 0.54
CA PRO A 708 -12.34 -15.49 -0.47
C PRO A 708 -11.82 -16.48 -1.51
N THR A 709 -12.60 -17.49 -1.81
CA THR A 709 -12.37 -18.40 -2.94
C THR A 709 -13.06 -17.88 -4.20
N ALA A 710 -12.86 -18.56 -5.33
CA ALA A 710 -13.55 -18.23 -6.57
C ALA A 710 -15.08 -18.36 -6.47
N LEU A 711 -15.59 -19.17 -5.52
CA LEU A 711 -17.04 -19.33 -5.27
C LEU A 711 -17.61 -18.17 -4.43
N ASP A 712 -16.78 -17.51 -3.64
CA ASP A 712 -17.19 -16.40 -2.77
C ASP A 712 -17.16 -15.06 -3.54
N ALA A 713 -16.39 -15.00 -4.63
CA ALA A 713 -16.23 -13.78 -5.41
C ALA A 713 -17.46 -13.54 -6.31
N PRO A 714 -18.14 -12.40 -6.16
CA PRO A 714 -19.24 -12.04 -7.06
C PRO A 714 -18.71 -11.62 -8.43
N ASN A 715 -19.62 -11.42 -9.39
CA ASN A 715 -19.27 -10.58 -10.54
C ASN A 715 -19.00 -9.15 -10.07
N VAL A 716 -17.85 -8.61 -10.46
CA VAL A 716 -17.48 -7.22 -10.17
C VAL A 716 -17.51 -6.44 -11.49
N GLU A 717 -18.53 -5.64 -11.66
CA GLU A 717 -18.65 -4.72 -12.78
C GLU A 717 -17.82 -3.46 -12.54
N CYS A 718 -16.91 -3.15 -13.47
CA CYS A 718 -16.02 -2.00 -13.38
C CYS A 718 -16.56 -0.86 -14.27
N VAL A 719 -16.82 0.30 -13.68
CA VAL A 719 -17.17 1.52 -14.38
C VAL A 719 -15.98 2.47 -14.33
N LEU A 720 -15.26 2.57 -15.46
CA LEU A 720 -14.07 3.43 -15.56
C LEU A 720 -14.50 4.87 -15.80
N VAL A 721 -14.31 5.73 -14.81
CA VAL A 721 -14.54 7.17 -14.88
C VAL A 721 -13.22 7.85 -15.24
N GLU A 722 -13.15 8.50 -16.39
CA GLU A 722 -11.93 9.15 -16.88
C GLU A 722 -12.00 10.66 -16.63
N VAL A 723 -11.48 11.12 -15.46
CA VAL A 723 -11.26 12.54 -15.15
C VAL A 723 -9.76 12.78 -15.14
N PRO A 724 -9.17 13.39 -16.19
CA PRO A 724 -7.73 13.50 -16.34
C PRO A 724 -7.05 14.25 -15.17
N ALA A 725 -5.93 13.72 -14.69
CA ALA A 725 -5.04 14.44 -13.78
C ALA A 725 -4.28 15.56 -14.52
N ILE A 726 -3.83 16.57 -13.79
CA ILE A 726 -3.07 17.71 -14.33
C ILE A 726 -1.70 17.24 -14.81
N ASP A 727 -1.00 16.50 -13.97
CA ASP A 727 0.30 15.88 -14.26
C ASP A 727 0.09 14.39 -14.62
N GLY A 728 1.17 13.74 -15.01
CA GLY A 728 1.15 12.34 -15.43
C GLY A 728 0.87 12.16 -16.92
N PRO A 729 1.34 11.07 -17.53
CA PRO A 729 1.17 10.83 -18.95
C PRO A 729 -0.31 10.61 -19.25
N TYR A 730 -0.81 11.34 -20.25
CA TYR A 730 -2.21 11.27 -20.74
C TYR A 730 -3.27 11.57 -19.66
N GLY A 731 -2.90 12.16 -18.51
CA GLY A 731 -3.81 12.43 -17.41
C GLY A 731 -4.17 11.21 -16.57
N VAL A 732 -3.33 10.17 -16.54
CA VAL A 732 -3.53 8.96 -15.74
C VAL A 732 -3.60 9.25 -14.23
N ARG A 733 -4.32 8.40 -13.49
CA ARG A 733 -4.30 8.35 -12.02
C ARG A 733 -3.87 6.96 -11.54
N GLY A 734 -3.46 6.88 -10.28
CA GLY A 734 -3.19 5.61 -9.63
C GLY A 734 -4.48 4.82 -9.39
N VAL A 735 -4.49 3.52 -9.72
CA VAL A 735 -5.71 2.68 -9.65
C VAL A 735 -5.58 1.50 -8.69
N GLY A 736 -4.38 1.27 -8.14
CA GLY A 736 -4.08 0.03 -7.41
C GLY A 736 -4.73 -0.06 -6.03
N GLU A 737 -4.96 1.04 -5.35
CA GLU A 737 -5.34 1.05 -3.92
C GLU A 737 -6.74 1.57 -3.66
N VAL A 738 -7.16 2.64 -4.32
CA VAL A 738 -8.45 3.27 -4.04
C VAL A 738 -9.65 2.30 -4.05
N PRO A 739 -9.73 1.25 -4.89
CA PRO A 739 -10.96 0.45 -4.98
C PRO A 739 -11.22 -0.43 -3.75
N ILE A 740 -10.25 -0.67 -2.86
CA ILE A 740 -10.53 -1.40 -1.61
C ILE A 740 -11.19 -0.50 -0.55
N VAL A 741 -10.96 0.82 -0.64
CA VAL A 741 -11.34 1.78 0.41
C VAL A 741 -12.85 1.78 0.70
N PRO A 742 -13.76 1.86 -0.30
CA PRO A 742 -15.19 1.92 -0.04
C PRO A 742 -15.81 0.55 0.31
N THR A 743 -15.10 -0.56 0.06
CA THR A 743 -15.71 -1.91 0.05
C THR A 743 -16.30 -2.29 1.41
N LEU A 744 -15.57 -2.05 2.50
CA LEU A 744 -16.01 -2.43 3.84
C LEU A 744 -17.33 -1.72 4.23
N GLY A 745 -17.37 -0.42 3.98
CA GLY A 745 -18.57 0.40 4.23
C GLY A 745 -19.76 0.00 3.34
N ALA A 746 -19.50 -0.23 2.05
CA ALA A 746 -20.55 -0.64 1.12
C ALA A 746 -21.19 -1.98 1.52
N VAL A 747 -20.37 -2.98 1.93
CA VAL A 747 -20.87 -4.28 2.42
C VAL A 747 -21.68 -4.13 3.71
N ALA A 748 -21.17 -3.37 4.69
CA ALA A 748 -21.86 -3.15 5.95
C ALA A 748 -23.22 -2.44 5.76
N ASN A 749 -23.26 -1.47 4.85
CA ASN A 749 -24.48 -0.76 4.47
C ASN A 749 -25.48 -1.67 3.74
N ALA A 750 -24.98 -2.58 2.88
CA ALA A 750 -25.82 -3.58 2.20
C ALA A 750 -26.45 -4.57 3.18
N VAL A 751 -25.70 -5.03 4.19
CA VAL A 751 -26.19 -5.91 5.25
C VAL A 751 -27.27 -5.17 6.07
N TYR A 752 -27.05 -3.92 6.42
CA TYR A 752 -28.04 -3.10 7.13
C TYR A 752 -29.34 -2.95 6.31
N ASP A 753 -29.23 -2.64 5.01
CA ASP A 753 -30.41 -2.52 4.13
C ASP A 753 -31.17 -3.86 3.95
N ALA A 754 -30.45 -5.00 4.07
CA ALA A 754 -31.06 -6.32 3.98
C ALA A 754 -31.90 -6.67 5.21
N CYS A 755 -31.35 -6.48 6.40
CA CYS A 755 -31.90 -7.05 7.64
C CYS A 755 -32.17 -6.03 8.76
N GLY A 756 -31.90 -4.72 8.55
CA GLY A 756 -32.08 -3.67 9.56
C GLY A 756 -31.11 -3.73 10.74
N ALA A 757 -30.12 -4.63 10.71
CA ALA A 757 -29.16 -4.83 11.77
C ALA A 757 -27.84 -4.09 11.45
N ARG A 758 -27.47 -3.10 12.25
CA ARG A 758 -26.17 -2.42 12.12
C ARG A 758 -25.11 -3.20 12.91
N VAL A 759 -24.32 -4.01 12.20
CA VAL A 759 -23.16 -4.66 12.77
C VAL A 759 -22.00 -3.67 12.77
N THR A 760 -21.38 -3.46 13.93
CA THR A 760 -20.35 -2.43 14.13
C THR A 760 -18.93 -3.03 14.24
N SER A 761 -18.79 -4.34 14.04
CA SER A 761 -17.48 -5.01 14.05
C SER A 761 -17.31 -5.89 12.81
N LEU A 762 -16.13 -5.85 12.22
CA LEU A 762 -15.74 -6.74 11.13
C LEU A 762 -14.84 -7.87 11.66
N PRO A 763 -14.88 -9.05 11.04
CA PRO A 763 -15.69 -9.43 9.88
C PRO A 763 -17.18 -9.64 10.23
N LEU A 764 -18.06 -9.42 9.24
CA LEU A 764 -19.51 -9.67 9.32
C LEU A 764 -19.77 -11.19 9.17
N ALA A 765 -19.16 -11.97 10.03
CA ALA A 765 -19.41 -13.41 10.11
C ALA A 765 -20.85 -13.68 10.61
N GLY A 766 -21.40 -14.85 10.31
CA GLY A 766 -22.81 -15.17 10.56
C GLY A 766 -23.31 -14.82 11.97
N GLU A 767 -22.55 -15.20 13.01
CA GLU A 767 -22.95 -14.98 14.40
C GLU A 767 -23.09 -13.47 14.76
N PRO A 768 -22.16 -12.55 14.47
CA PRO A 768 -22.36 -11.12 14.71
C PRO A 768 -23.58 -10.53 14.00
N VAL A 769 -23.84 -10.97 12.77
CA VAL A 769 -25.03 -10.51 12.00
C VAL A 769 -26.30 -11.02 12.66
N LEU A 770 -26.37 -12.32 12.99
CA LEU A 770 -27.52 -12.93 13.66
C LEU A 770 -27.84 -12.25 15.00
N HIS A 771 -26.80 -12.01 15.82
CA HIS A 771 -26.97 -11.30 17.09
C HIS A 771 -27.52 -9.89 16.92
N ALA A 772 -27.04 -9.15 15.93
CA ALA A 772 -27.51 -7.80 15.65
C ALA A 772 -28.96 -7.78 15.10
N MET A 773 -29.40 -8.83 14.42
CA MET A 773 -30.80 -9.00 13.99
C MET A 773 -31.74 -9.28 15.17
N VAL A 774 -31.29 -10.06 16.14
CA VAL A 774 -32.09 -10.41 17.35
C VAL A 774 -32.16 -9.23 18.34
N ASP A 775 -31.08 -8.45 18.44
CA ASP A 775 -31.01 -7.26 19.29
C ASP A 775 -30.56 -6.04 18.48
N PRO A 776 -31.47 -5.33 17.81
CA PRO A 776 -31.14 -4.14 17.01
C PRO A 776 -30.60 -2.96 17.82
N ALA A 777 -30.72 -2.97 19.14
CA ALA A 777 -30.11 -1.97 20.02
C ALA A 777 -28.62 -2.22 20.25
N ARG A 778 -28.14 -3.42 20.00
CA ARG A 778 -26.74 -3.79 20.07
C ARG A 778 -25.95 -3.02 19.00
N GLY A 779 -25.00 -2.20 19.44
CA GLY A 779 -24.23 -1.30 18.55
C GLY A 779 -24.70 0.15 18.54
N LYS A 780 -25.85 0.46 19.12
CA LYS A 780 -26.23 1.86 19.37
C LYS A 780 -25.46 2.37 20.60
N VAL A 781 -24.62 3.36 20.37
CA VAL A 781 -23.84 4.00 21.45
C VAL A 781 -24.66 5.17 22.00
N SER A 782 -25.05 5.07 23.29
CA SER A 782 -25.86 6.09 23.98
C SER A 782 -25.06 7.34 24.35
N LYS A 783 -23.72 7.21 24.45
CA LYS A 783 -22.84 8.33 24.79
C LYS A 783 -21.62 8.33 23.86
N PRO A 784 -21.11 9.51 23.47
CA PRO A 784 -19.86 9.62 22.77
C PRO A 784 -18.73 8.94 23.57
N TRP A 785 -17.81 8.26 22.86
CA TRP A 785 -16.60 7.74 23.44
C TRP A 785 -15.71 8.90 23.92
N THR A 786 -15.12 8.73 25.08
CA THR A 786 -14.20 9.72 25.64
C THR A 786 -12.82 9.08 25.74
N PRO A 787 -11.78 9.68 25.15
CA PRO A 787 -10.42 9.18 25.28
C PRO A 787 -10.00 9.21 26.75
N PRO A 788 -9.12 8.26 27.19
CA PRO A 788 -8.50 8.36 28.49
C PRO A 788 -7.65 9.62 28.59
N ASP A 789 -7.51 10.16 29.80
CA ASP A 789 -6.56 11.24 30.05
C ASP A 789 -5.14 10.64 29.97
N LEU A 790 -4.43 10.98 28.90
CA LEU A 790 -3.06 10.48 28.66
C LEU A 790 -2.02 11.20 29.51
N ASN A 791 -2.37 12.27 30.24
CA ASN A 791 -1.47 13.08 31.07
C ASN A 791 -0.14 13.39 30.37
N LEU A 792 -0.21 13.87 29.12
CA LEU A 792 0.97 14.14 28.31
C LEU A 792 1.70 15.40 28.80
N ASP A 793 2.73 15.20 29.63
CA ASP A 793 3.72 16.26 29.90
C ASP A 793 4.68 16.32 28.69
N ILE A 794 4.40 17.25 27.76
CA ILE A 794 5.10 17.35 26.46
C ILE A 794 6.27 18.28 26.57
N THR A 795 7.46 17.81 26.14
CA THR A 795 8.59 18.67 25.79
C THR A 795 8.38 19.10 24.34
N LEU A 796 8.25 20.40 24.10
CA LEU A 796 8.16 20.96 22.76
C LEU A 796 9.47 20.69 22.00
N PHE A 797 9.37 20.47 20.70
CA PHE A 797 10.55 20.42 19.85
C PHE A 797 11.19 21.81 19.81
N GLU A 798 12.47 21.90 20.18
CA GLU A 798 13.26 23.13 20.04
C GLU A 798 13.80 23.19 18.61
N GLY A 799 13.42 24.24 17.87
CA GLY A 799 14.01 24.54 16.57
C GLY A 799 13.09 24.37 15.38
N GLU A 800 13.46 25.04 14.34
CA GLU A 800 12.81 25.19 13.05
C GLU A 800 12.10 23.91 12.61
N ILE A 801 10.82 24.03 12.28
CA ILE A 801 10.08 23.03 11.54
C ILE A 801 10.80 22.91 10.18
N GLU A 802 11.83 22.07 10.09
CA GLU A 802 12.16 21.48 8.80
C GLU A 802 10.90 20.71 8.40
N GLU A 803 10.24 21.16 7.34
CA GLU A 803 9.23 20.41 6.64
C GLU A 803 9.89 19.09 6.20
N GLU A 804 10.00 18.13 7.12
CA GLU A 804 10.19 16.75 6.73
C GLU A 804 8.95 16.37 5.92
N GLU A 805 9.10 16.42 4.59
CA GLU A 805 8.22 15.69 3.68
C GLU A 805 8.15 14.25 4.21
N GLU A 806 7.06 13.94 4.93
CA GLU A 806 6.75 12.58 5.33
C GLU A 806 6.75 11.72 4.07
N VAL A 807 7.89 11.10 3.80
CA VAL A 807 7.98 9.99 2.86
C VAL A 807 7.10 8.91 3.46
N ILE A 808 5.87 8.84 3.00
CA ILE A 808 4.96 7.73 3.32
C ILE A 808 5.63 6.47 2.75
N GLU A 809 6.39 5.76 3.61
CA GLU A 809 6.82 4.39 3.37
C GLU A 809 5.64 3.42 3.32
#